data_8c3d9454746975c839a6856df74954d2
#
_entry.id   8c3d9454746975c839a6856df74954d2
#
_cell.length_a   1.000
_cell.length_b   1.000
_cell.length_c   1.000
_cell.angle_alpha   90.00
_cell.angle_beta   90.00
_cell.angle_gamma   90.00
#
_symmetry.space_group_name_H-M   'P 1'
#
loop_
_entity.id
_entity.type
_entity.pdbx_description
1 polymer ?
#
loop_
_entity_poly.entity_id
_entity_poly.type
_entity_poly.pdbx_seq_one_letter_code
_entity_poly.pdbx_strand_id
1 'polypeptide(L)'
;MPEQNRILCRELSLLAFNRRVLAQAQDENVPLLERLRFLCIVSSNLDEFFEVRMAWLKRAQKMNPHERLDNGTTPSETIAAVAAEAHALIQEQYRLFNEVLQPELSKQGIHFYRRRNWTAGQQKWIEQYFDAELLPILTPIGLDPSHPFPRPLNKSLNFAVELEGTDAFGRPSGMAIVQAPRILPRVVPLPAELCDGGSGFVFLSSILHAHVGKLFPGMTVKGCHQFRLTRDSDLTVDEEDLKNLRAAIQNELHDREYGDGVRLEVADTCPPHIHDFLLAQFKLTPAELYQVKGPVNLVRLNAVPDLVDRPDLKFPARGAGRLKALRKNGSIFKLAKQSPILLHHPYQSFDPVVHMIREAAADPTVLAVKMTIYRTGSNSELVRALMKAALAGKQVTVVVELMARFDEANNVNWAQQLENAGAHVVYGVFGYKIHAKMALVIRRENGALKRYAHLGTGNYHQGTSRIYTDFGIITADDQITADVNTIFMEITGLGKPGRLNKLYQSPFTLHKMVIDRIEREIQHAKAGKPARIRAKMNSLIEPSVIDALYRASSAGVQIDLIVRGMCTLRPGVKGLSDNIRVRSIIGRQLEHSRVYCFHNNGADDTFISSADWMGRNFFRRIEVATPIFTPELKARVIHEGIEMALQDNARAWLMQPDGNYIRARPENGEPAFSLQESLWEMYGR
;
A
#
# COMPACT_ATOMS: atom_id res chain seq x y z
N MET A 1 -4.72 -34.15 6.71
CA MET A 1 -3.51 -33.41 6.32
C MET A 1 -2.60 -33.30 7.54
N PRO A 2 -1.27 -33.51 7.42
CA PRO A 2 -0.35 -33.18 8.51
C PRO A 2 -0.53 -31.70 8.90
N GLU A 3 -0.37 -31.37 10.18
CA GLU A 3 -0.53 -29.98 10.68
C GLU A 3 0.32 -28.98 9.90
N GLN A 4 1.51 -29.38 9.46
CA GLN A 4 2.45 -28.58 8.68
C GLN A 4 1.94 -28.12 7.30
N ASN A 5 0.83 -28.68 6.79
CA ASN A 5 0.27 -28.35 5.46
C ASN A 5 -1.03 -27.53 5.50
N ARG A 6 -1.45 -27.05 6.68
CA ARG A 6 -2.72 -26.33 6.83
C ARG A 6 -2.63 -24.87 6.44
N ILE A 7 -1.44 -24.27 6.52
CA ILE A 7 -1.19 -22.86 6.25
C ILE A 7 -0.35 -22.70 4.99
N LEU A 8 -0.75 -21.83 4.08
CA LEU A 8 0.00 -21.50 2.87
C LEU A 8 1.16 -20.55 3.18
N CYS A 9 2.18 -20.55 2.31
CA CYS A 9 3.28 -19.61 2.39
C CYS A 9 2.78 -18.18 2.17
N ARG A 10 3.04 -17.32 3.14
CA ARG A 10 2.63 -15.92 3.15
C ARG A 10 3.24 -15.12 2.00
N GLU A 11 4.51 -15.36 1.70
CA GLU A 11 5.26 -14.63 0.68
C GLU A 11 4.78 -15.02 -0.72
N LEU A 12 4.54 -16.30 -0.97
CA LEU A 12 3.95 -16.76 -2.23
C LEU A 12 2.51 -16.24 -2.40
N SER A 13 1.72 -16.17 -1.32
CA SER A 13 0.39 -15.55 -1.38
C SER A 13 0.46 -14.08 -1.75
N LEU A 14 1.49 -13.34 -1.34
CA LEU A 14 1.70 -11.94 -1.73
C LEU A 14 2.12 -11.82 -3.21
N LEU A 15 2.93 -12.73 -3.72
CA LEU A 15 3.26 -12.77 -5.16
C LEU A 15 2.04 -13.16 -6.00
N ALA A 16 1.19 -14.09 -5.53
CA ALA A 16 -0.08 -14.42 -6.16
C ALA A 16 -1.04 -13.21 -6.19
N PHE A 17 -1.01 -12.33 -5.19
CA PHE A 17 -1.71 -11.04 -5.25
C PHE A 17 -1.15 -10.17 -6.38
N ASN A 18 0.17 -10.05 -6.51
CA ASN A 18 0.79 -9.28 -7.59
C ASN A 18 0.47 -9.84 -8.98
N ARG A 19 0.32 -11.16 -9.14
CA ARG A 19 -0.18 -11.76 -10.40
C ARG A 19 -1.59 -11.27 -10.74
N ARG A 20 -2.50 -11.17 -9.76
CA ARG A 20 -3.85 -10.62 -9.97
C ARG A 20 -3.83 -9.13 -10.33
N VAL A 21 -2.88 -8.36 -9.79
CA VAL A 21 -2.67 -6.96 -10.18
C VAL A 21 -2.12 -6.87 -11.61
N LEU A 22 -1.16 -7.72 -11.99
CA LEU A 22 -0.63 -7.79 -13.35
C LEU A 22 -1.72 -8.15 -14.37
N ALA A 23 -2.67 -9.01 -13.99
CA ALA A 23 -3.79 -9.38 -14.84
C ALA A 23 -4.70 -8.18 -15.21
N GLN A 24 -4.73 -7.11 -14.42
CA GLN A 24 -5.41 -5.87 -14.81
C GLN A 24 -4.69 -5.15 -15.97
N ALA A 25 -3.36 -5.27 -16.04
CA ALA A 25 -2.58 -4.72 -17.16
C ALA A 25 -2.74 -5.59 -18.44
N GLN A 26 -3.11 -6.85 -18.29
CA GLN A 26 -3.41 -7.77 -19.41
C GLN A 26 -4.85 -7.63 -19.94
N ASP A 27 -5.79 -7.16 -19.11
CA ASP A 27 -7.22 -7.08 -19.44
C ASP A 27 -7.50 -5.94 -20.43
N GLU A 28 -7.90 -6.28 -21.66
CA GLU A 28 -8.20 -5.32 -22.73
C GLU A 28 -9.44 -4.44 -22.41
N ASN A 29 -10.30 -4.85 -21.47
CA ASN A 29 -11.41 -4.03 -21.00
C ASN A 29 -10.98 -2.92 -20.03
N VAL A 30 -9.71 -2.89 -19.63
CA VAL A 30 -9.13 -1.79 -18.85
C VAL A 30 -8.54 -0.77 -19.80
N PRO A 31 -8.84 0.55 -19.65
CA PRO A 31 -8.27 1.59 -20.50
C PRO A 31 -6.75 1.54 -20.56
N LEU A 32 -6.16 1.79 -21.72
CA LEU A 32 -4.76 1.47 -22.02
C LEU A 32 -3.76 2.18 -21.09
N LEU A 33 -3.96 3.45 -20.76
CA LEU A 33 -3.09 4.15 -19.82
C LEU A 33 -3.25 3.66 -18.37
N GLU A 34 -4.41 3.11 -18.02
CA GLU A 34 -4.61 2.46 -16.74
C GLU A 34 -3.95 1.07 -16.69
N ARG A 35 -3.93 0.33 -17.80
CA ARG A 35 -3.13 -0.90 -17.92
C ARG A 35 -1.64 -0.61 -17.64
N LEU A 36 -1.11 0.49 -18.17
CA LEU A 36 0.25 0.94 -17.86
C LEU A 36 0.43 1.28 -16.37
N ARG A 37 -0.57 1.91 -15.73
CA ARG A 37 -0.54 2.16 -14.27
C ARG A 37 -0.51 0.87 -13.48
N PHE A 38 -1.33 -0.11 -13.83
CA PHE A 38 -1.32 -1.42 -13.15
C PHE A 38 0.03 -2.14 -13.29
N LEU A 39 0.65 -2.07 -14.45
CA LEU A 39 2.03 -2.56 -14.65
C LEU A 39 3.02 -1.90 -13.67
N CYS A 40 2.93 -0.57 -13.50
CA CYS A 40 3.77 0.18 -12.57
C CYS A 40 3.47 -0.16 -11.10
N ILE A 41 2.20 -0.41 -10.75
CA ILE A 41 1.79 -0.84 -9.40
C ILE A 41 2.43 -2.19 -9.06
N VAL A 42 2.51 -3.14 -9.99
CA VAL A 42 3.21 -4.42 -9.76
C VAL A 42 4.68 -4.18 -9.41
N SER A 43 5.37 -3.29 -10.13
CA SER A 43 6.77 -2.94 -9.82
C SER A 43 6.91 -2.30 -8.43
N SER A 44 6.00 -1.39 -8.06
CA SER A 44 5.98 -0.75 -6.74
C SER A 44 5.75 -1.77 -5.62
N ASN A 45 4.82 -2.70 -5.83
CA ASN A 45 4.53 -3.77 -4.87
C ASN A 45 5.72 -4.73 -4.71
N LEU A 46 6.41 -5.04 -5.82
CA LEU A 46 7.63 -5.85 -5.79
C LEU A 46 8.77 -5.13 -5.07
N ASP A 47 8.93 -3.83 -5.27
CA ASP A 47 9.91 -3.04 -4.52
C ASP A 47 9.67 -3.18 -3.01
N GLU A 48 8.45 -2.94 -2.53
CA GLU A 48 8.09 -3.12 -1.11
C GLU A 48 8.27 -4.58 -0.64
N PHE A 49 7.94 -5.54 -1.49
CA PHE A 49 8.13 -6.96 -1.18
C PHE A 49 9.60 -7.29 -0.90
N PHE A 50 10.51 -6.85 -1.77
CA PHE A 50 11.94 -7.08 -1.60
C PHE A 50 12.52 -6.29 -0.43
N GLU A 51 12.19 -5.02 -0.31
CA GLU A 51 12.65 -4.14 0.78
C GLU A 51 12.30 -4.65 2.18
N VAL A 52 11.19 -5.39 2.29
CA VAL A 52 10.63 -5.74 3.60
C VAL A 52 10.56 -7.25 3.82
N ARG A 53 9.92 -7.98 2.90
CA ARG A 53 9.63 -9.40 3.14
C ARG A 53 10.81 -10.30 2.78
N MET A 54 11.40 -10.09 1.60
CA MET A 54 12.61 -10.83 1.24
C MET A 54 13.78 -10.47 2.16
N ALA A 55 13.93 -9.18 2.51
CA ALA A 55 14.91 -8.73 3.48
C ALA A 55 14.75 -9.43 4.84
N TRP A 56 13.52 -9.53 5.33
CA TRP A 56 13.21 -10.27 6.56
C TRP A 56 13.55 -11.76 6.45
N LEU A 57 13.21 -12.43 5.35
CA LEU A 57 13.55 -13.83 5.12
C LEU A 57 15.09 -14.06 5.12
N LYS A 58 15.85 -13.14 4.51
CA LYS A 58 17.32 -13.20 4.49
C LYS A 58 17.91 -13.04 5.91
N ARG A 59 17.34 -12.13 6.72
CA ARG A 59 17.73 -12.00 8.13
C ARG A 59 17.40 -13.28 8.92
N ALA A 60 16.18 -13.81 8.77
CA ALA A 60 15.75 -15.04 9.41
C ALA A 60 16.66 -16.23 9.03
N GLN A 61 17.03 -16.35 7.76
CA GLN A 61 17.99 -17.37 7.27
C GLN A 61 19.37 -17.25 7.94
N LYS A 62 19.86 -16.01 8.13
CA LYS A 62 21.17 -15.77 8.78
C LYS A 62 21.13 -16.09 10.27
N MET A 63 20.01 -15.74 10.95
CA MET A 63 19.88 -15.91 12.42
C MET A 63 19.53 -17.34 12.81
N ASN A 64 18.52 -17.93 12.15
CA ASN A 64 17.96 -19.25 12.49
C ASN A 64 17.66 -20.06 11.21
N PRO A 65 18.67 -20.60 10.51
CA PRO A 65 18.48 -21.25 9.20
C PRO A 65 17.59 -22.51 9.23
N HIS A 66 17.44 -23.14 10.38
CA HIS A 66 16.66 -24.38 10.58
C HIS A 66 15.27 -24.14 11.22
N GLU A 67 14.96 -22.92 11.61
CA GLU A 67 13.65 -22.58 12.16
C GLU A 67 12.55 -22.77 11.10
N ARG A 68 11.44 -23.41 11.51
CA ARG A 68 10.30 -23.59 10.61
C ARG A 68 9.34 -22.42 10.75
N LEU A 69 8.96 -21.88 9.61
CA LEU A 69 7.93 -20.86 9.49
C LEU A 69 6.53 -21.47 9.70
N ASP A 70 5.50 -20.64 9.84
CA ASP A 70 4.10 -21.07 10.09
C ASP A 70 3.57 -22.10 9.07
N ASN A 71 4.08 -22.10 7.85
CA ASN A 71 3.75 -23.05 6.80
C ASN A 71 4.61 -24.34 6.84
N GLY A 72 5.48 -24.48 7.81
CA GLY A 72 6.36 -25.64 8.00
C GLY A 72 7.65 -25.67 7.17
N THR A 73 7.89 -24.68 6.29
CA THR A 73 9.13 -24.57 5.50
C THR A 73 10.22 -23.80 6.27
N THR A 74 11.48 -24.03 5.93
CA THR A 74 12.60 -23.21 6.41
C THR A 74 12.69 -21.89 5.64
N PRO A 75 13.39 -20.85 6.18
CA PRO A 75 13.67 -19.62 5.43
C PRO A 75 14.35 -19.89 4.08
N SER A 76 15.29 -20.81 4.01
CA SER A 76 16.00 -21.16 2.77
C SER A 76 15.08 -21.76 1.70
N GLU A 77 14.22 -22.70 2.09
CA GLU A 77 13.21 -23.30 1.19
C GLU A 77 12.24 -22.24 0.68
N THR A 78 11.80 -21.34 1.57
CA THR A 78 10.90 -20.23 1.24
C THR A 78 11.57 -19.25 0.27
N ILE A 79 12.82 -18.84 0.52
CA ILE A 79 13.58 -17.94 -0.37
C ILE A 79 13.70 -18.53 -1.78
N ALA A 80 14.02 -19.83 -1.90
CA ALA A 80 14.14 -20.48 -3.19
C ALA A 80 12.84 -20.48 -3.99
N ALA A 81 11.72 -20.86 -3.34
CA ALA A 81 10.39 -20.84 -3.96
C ALA A 81 9.94 -19.44 -4.36
N VAL A 82 10.16 -18.45 -3.49
CA VAL A 82 9.83 -17.05 -3.71
C VAL A 82 10.67 -16.45 -4.84
N ALA A 83 11.97 -16.76 -4.91
CA ALA A 83 12.84 -16.29 -5.99
C ALA A 83 12.35 -16.80 -7.35
N ALA A 84 12.03 -18.10 -7.47
CA ALA A 84 11.51 -18.68 -8.69
C ALA A 84 10.22 -17.97 -9.17
N GLU A 85 9.26 -17.76 -8.25
CA GLU A 85 7.99 -17.09 -8.56
C GLU A 85 8.19 -15.60 -8.91
N ALA A 86 9.09 -14.90 -8.21
CA ALA A 86 9.39 -13.50 -8.50
C ALA A 86 10.07 -13.31 -9.86
N HIS A 87 11.01 -14.20 -10.23
CA HIS A 87 11.62 -14.20 -11.56
C HIS A 87 10.56 -14.39 -12.65
N ALA A 88 9.67 -15.37 -12.51
CA ALA A 88 8.60 -15.63 -13.48
C ALA A 88 7.64 -14.43 -13.61
N LEU A 89 7.27 -13.80 -12.49
CA LEU A 89 6.39 -12.63 -12.48
C LEU A 89 7.05 -11.41 -13.16
N ILE A 90 8.33 -11.16 -12.90
CA ILE A 90 9.07 -10.05 -13.50
C ILE A 90 9.25 -10.27 -15.00
N GLN A 91 9.60 -11.50 -15.44
CA GLN A 91 9.69 -11.82 -16.85
C GLN A 91 8.36 -11.58 -17.59
N GLU A 92 7.25 -12.02 -17.03
CA GLU A 92 5.93 -11.79 -17.62
C GLU A 92 5.56 -10.29 -17.64
N GLN A 93 5.91 -9.53 -16.60
CA GLN A 93 5.69 -8.08 -16.56
C GLN A 93 6.45 -7.36 -17.69
N TYR A 94 7.72 -7.70 -17.92
CA TYR A 94 8.50 -7.08 -19.00
C TYR A 94 8.07 -7.57 -20.38
N ARG A 95 7.65 -8.83 -20.52
CA ARG A 95 7.03 -9.34 -21.75
C ARG A 95 5.78 -8.53 -22.09
N LEU A 96 4.87 -8.36 -21.14
CA LEU A 96 3.65 -7.58 -21.32
C LEU A 96 3.96 -6.12 -21.71
N PHE A 97 4.94 -5.52 -21.08
CA PHE A 97 5.34 -4.15 -21.42
C PHE A 97 5.85 -4.03 -22.86
N ASN A 98 6.78 -4.91 -23.25
CA ASN A 98 7.46 -4.82 -24.54
C ASN A 98 6.62 -5.31 -25.71
N GLU A 99 5.86 -6.41 -25.53
CA GLU A 99 5.19 -7.12 -26.63
C GLU A 99 3.72 -6.72 -26.79
N VAL A 100 3.11 -6.15 -25.72
CA VAL A 100 1.69 -5.77 -25.76
C VAL A 100 1.52 -4.26 -25.56
N LEU A 101 1.90 -3.72 -24.39
CA LEU A 101 1.56 -2.34 -24.06
C LEU A 101 2.27 -1.31 -24.92
N GLN A 102 3.58 -1.45 -25.16
CA GLN A 102 4.30 -0.51 -26.05
C GLN A 102 3.72 -0.48 -27.49
N PRO A 103 3.47 -1.61 -28.15
CA PRO A 103 2.83 -1.61 -29.47
C PRO A 103 1.43 -0.99 -29.46
N GLU A 104 0.61 -1.28 -28.44
CA GLU A 104 -0.73 -0.69 -28.34
C GLU A 104 -0.69 0.81 -28.09
N LEU A 105 0.19 1.28 -27.22
CA LEU A 105 0.42 2.72 -26.98
C LEU A 105 0.88 3.43 -28.25
N SER A 106 1.79 2.82 -29.00
CA SER A 106 2.25 3.36 -30.28
C SER A 106 1.13 3.50 -31.30
N LYS A 107 0.21 2.54 -31.41
CA LYS A 107 -1.01 2.64 -32.25
C LYS A 107 -1.92 3.80 -31.83
N GLN A 108 -1.87 4.20 -30.57
CA GLN A 108 -2.62 5.34 -30.03
C GLN A 108 -1.86 6.68 -30.09
N GLY A 109 -0.72 6.73 -30.80
CA GLY A 109 0.11 7.92 -30.93
C GLY A 109 0.94 8.24 -29.67
N ILE A 110 1.21 7.26 -28.82
CA ILE A 110 2.07 7.39 -27.62
C ILE A 110 3.32 6.57 -27.85
N HIS A 111 4.44 7.22 -28.16
CA HIS A 111 5.64 6.58 -28.63
C HIS A 111 6.78 6.61 -27.61
N PHE A 112 7.46 5.46 -27.44
CA PHE A 112 8.72 5.37 -26.72
C PHE A 112 9.85 5.17 -27.74
N TYR A 113 10.59 6.24 -28.01
CA TYR A 113 11.67 6.20 -29.01
C TYR A 113 12.92 5.53 -28.44
N ARG A 114 13.32 4.42 -29.06
CA ARG A 114 14.55 3.71 -28.72
C ARG A 114 15.74 4.32 -29.43
N ARG A 115 16.92 4.36 -28.79
CA ARG A 115 18.15 4.97 -29.30
C ARG A 115 18.47 4.60 -30.76
N ARG A 116 18.31 3.34 -31.13
CA ARG A 116 18.58 2.84 -32.50
C ARG A 116 17.68 3.45 -33.58
N ASN A 117 16.56 4.03 -33.20
CA ASN A 117 15.52 4.53 -34.10
C ASN A 117 15.38 6.06 -34.03
N TRP A 118 16.28 6.77 -33.31
CA TRP A 118 16.22 8.22 -33.24
C TRP A 118 16.51 8.87 -34.60
N THR A 119 15.66 9.79 -35.02
CA THR A 119 15.91 10.65 -36.20
C THR A 119 17.05 11.64 -35.91
N ALA A 120 17.62 12.23 -36.94
CA ALA A 120 18.66 13.24 -36.77
C ALA A 120 18.20 14.44 -35.92
N GLY A 121 16.94 14.88 -36.08
CA GLY A 121 16.35 15.93 -35.25
C GLY A 121 16.23 15.54 -33.77
N GLN A 122 15.79 14.31 -33.50
CA GLN A 122 15.71 13.77 -32.15
C GLN A 122 17.09 13.62 -31.51
N GLN A 123 18.09 13.10 -32.26
CA GLN A 123 19.47 12.99 -31.80
C GLN A 123 20.04 14.34 -31.36
N LYS A 124 19.87 15.38 -32.23
CA LYS A 124 20.35 16.74 -31.94
C LYS A 124 19.69 17.32 -30.70
N TRP A 125 18.37 17.17 -30.56
CA TRP A 125 17.65 17.66 -29.38
C TRP A 125 18.06 16.93 -28.09
N ILE A 126 18.22 15.60 -28.17
CA ILE A 126 18.63 14.76 -27.04
C ILE A 126 20.06 15.11 -26.59
N GLU A 127 20.96 15.37 -27.54
CA GLU A 127 22.32 15.83 -27.23
C GLU A 127 22.31 17.19 -26.53
N GLN A 128 21.52 18.15 -27.04
CA GLN A 128 21.36 19.46 -26.38
C GLN A 128 20.76 19.33 -24.98
N TYR A 129 19.77 18.45 -24.80
CA TYR A 129 19.19 18.16 -23.49
C TYR A 129 20.21 17.56 -22.54
N PHE A 130 21.03 16.63 -23.04
CA PHE A 130 22.12 16.05 -22.23
C PHE A 130 23.11 17.13 -21.78
N ASP A 131 23.59 17.96 -22.70
CA ASP A 131 24.59 18.98 -22.40
C ASP A 131 24.07 20.07 -21.44
N ALA A 132 22.81 20.45 -21.57
CA ALA A 132 22.21 21.53 -20.77
C ALA A 132 21.71 21.04 -19.39
N GLU A 133 21.05 19.89 -19.34
CA GLU A 133 20.31 19.44 -18.16
C GLU A 133 20.98 18.33 -17.38
N LEU A 134 21.79 17.47 -18.04
CA LEU A 134 22.36 16.28 -17.42
C LEU A 134 23.84 16.42 -17.11
N LEU A 135 24.63 16.84 -18.09
CA LEU A 135 26.10 16.94 -17.95
C LEU A 135 26.54 17.77 -16.73
N PRO A 136 25.92 18.93 -16.41
CA PRO A 136 26.36 19.76 -15.28
C PRO A 136 26.10 19.15 -13.90
N ILE A 137 25.20 18.16 -13.79
CA ILE A 137 24.79 17.58 -12.52
C ILE A 137 25.25 16.14 -12.34
N LEU A 138 25.81 15.51 -13.37
CA LEU A 138 26.34 14.14 -13.29
C LEU A 138 27.78 14.14 -12.83
N THR A 139 28.06 13.32 -11.83
CA THR A 139 29.41 13.12 -11.31
C THR A 139 29.80 11.65 -11.46
N PRO A 140 30.70 11.31 -12.39
CA PRO A 140 31.22 9.95 -12.48
C PRO A 140 32.20 9.68 -11.33
N ILE A 141 32.13 8.47 -10.78
CA ILE A 141 33.02 7.99 -9.72
C ILE A 141 33.86 6.86 -10.30
N GLY A 142 35.13 7.15 -10.56
CA GLY A 142 36.10 6.12 -11.00
C GLY A 142 36.33 5.09 -9.89
N LEU A 143 36.39 3.82 -10.24
CA LEU A 143 36.71 2.75 -9.31
C LEU A 143 38.24 2.58 -9.24
N ASP A 144 38.76 2.94 -8.07
CA ASP A 144 40.19 2.80 -7.73
C ASP A 144 40.32 1.77 -6.60
N PRO A 145 41.28 0.81 -6.67
CA PRO A 145 41.50 -0.16 -5.60
C PRO A 145 41.77 0.43 -4.22
N SER A 146 42.16 1.71 -4.15
CA SER A 146 42.42 2.43 -2.89
C SER A 146 41.17 3.01 -2.26
N HIS A 147 40.01 3.03 -2.95
CA HIS A 147 38.79 3.59 -2.45
C HIS A 147 37.68 2.52 -2.33
N PRO A 148 36.83 2.58 -1.29
CA PRO A 148 35.71 1.67 -1.19
C PRO A 148 34.75 1.87 -2.37
N PHE A 149 34.09 0.77 -2.78
CA PHE A 149 33.05 0.84 -3.80
C PHE A 149 31.95 1.85 -3.41
N PRO A 150 31.54 2.76 -4.33
CA PRO A 150 30.51 3.75 -4.02
C PRO A 150 29.22 3.05 -3.60
N ARG A 151 28.55 3.60 -2.57
CA ARG A 151 27.27 3.06 -2.07
C ARG A 151 26.11 3.67 -2.83
N PRO A 152 25.52 3.01 -3.85
CA PRO A 152 24.36 3.52 -4.53
C PRO A 152 23.17 3.58 -3.57
N LEU A 153 22.41 4.65 -3.66
CA LEU A 153 21.18 4.83 -2.89
C LEU A 153 20.15 3.75 -3.25
N ASN A 154 19.34 3.37 -2.28
CA ASN A 154 18.27 2.38 -2.48
C ASN A 154 17.37 2.74 -3.68
N LYS A 155 17.18 1.80 -4.60
CA LYS A 155 16.38 1.93 -5.84
C LYS A 155 16.79 3.07 -6.78
N SER A 156 17.99 3.62 -6.65
CA SER A 156 18.50 4.62 -7.59
C SER A 156 18.89 3.96 -8.92
N LEU A 157 18.81 4.72 -10.00
CA LEU A 157 19.33 4.31 -11.32
C LEU A 157 20.83 4.62 -11.37
N ASN A 158 21.62 3.61 -11.66
CA ASN A 158 23.06 3.71 -11.76
C ASN A 158 23.53 3.07 -13.06
N PHE A 159 24.76 3.43 -13.48
CA PHE A 159 25.43 2.86 -14.64
C PHE A 159 26.83 2.40 -14.24
N ALA A 160 27.16 1.18 -14.56
CA ALA A 160 28.55 0.68 -14.59
C ALA A 160 29.10 0.98 -15.97
N VAL A 161 30.16 1.78 -16.04
CA VAL A 161 30.78 2.24 -17.28
C VAL A 161 32.16 1.61 -17.39
N GLU A 162 32.38 0.80 -18.41
CA GLU A 162 33.68 0.21 -18.73
C GLU A 162 34.52 1.22 -19.53
N LEU A 163 35.72 1.46 -19.07
CA LEU A 163 36.65 2.45 -19.61
C LEU A 163 37.95 1.81 -20.04
N GLU A 164 38.52 2.35 -21.11
CA GLU A 164 39.89 2.04 -21.56
C GLU A 164 40.66 3.35 -21.72
N GLY A 165 41.83 3.39 -21.13
CA GLY A 165 42.72 4.55 -21.16
C GLY A 165 43.29 4.88 -19.79
N THR A 166 43.86 6.08 -19.70
CA THR A 166 44.43 6.61 -18.45
C THR A 166 43.66 7.85 -18.02
N ASP A 167 43.46 8.02 -16.71
CA ASP A 167 42.87 9.24 -16.16
C ASP A 167 43.81 10.45 -16.29
N ALA A 168 43.33 11.62 -15.87
CA ALA A 168 44.10 12.86 -15.91
C ALA A 168 45.41 12.83 -15.10
N PHE A 169 45.58 11.82 -14.26
CA PHE A 169 46.78 11.61 -13.43
C PHE A 169 47.67 10.48 -13.96
N GLY A 170 47.34 9.96 -15.17
CA GLY A 170 48.12 8.88 -15.82
C GLY A 170 47.88 7.46 -15.26
N ARG A 171 46.81 7.26 -14.46
CA ARG A 171 46.48 5.94 -13.90
C ARG A 171 45.51 5.20 -14.83
N PRO A 172 45.73 3.89 -15.07
CA PRO A 172 44.77 3.10 -15.83
C PRO A 172 43.46 3.01 -15.07
N SER A 173 42.35 3.33 -15.72
CA SER A 173 41.00 3.21 -15.15
C SER A 173 40.21 2.23 -16.02
N GLY A 174 39.66 1.19 -15.39
CA GLY A 174 38.88 0.15 -16.06
C GLY A 174 37.36 0.30 -15.89
N MET A 175 36.92 0.99 -14.86
CA MET A 175 35.46 1.13 -14.57
C MET A 175 35.15 2.38 -13.78
N ALA A 176 33.95 2.93 -14.02
CA ALA A 176 33.36 4.00 -13.22
C ALA A 176 31.87 3.73 -12.96
N ILE A 177 31.36 4.31 -11.89
CA ILE A 177 29.91 4.33 -11.58
C ILE A 177 29.38 5.73 -11.83
N VAL A 178 28.27 5.82 -12.58
CA VAL A 178 27.51 7.05 -12.78
C VAL A 178 26.12 6.90 -12.18
N GLN A 179 25.80 7.71 -11.18
CA GLN A 179 24.50 7.71 -10.53
C GLN A 179 23.60 8.77 -11.16
N ALA A 180 22.44 8.39 -11.66
CA ALA A 180 21.44 9.34 -12.13
C ALA A 180 20.69 9.98 -10.95
N PRO A 181 20.74 11.31 -10.78
CA PRO A 181 20.03 12.01 -9.69
C PRO A 181 18.53 11.70 -9.66
N ARG A 182 17.97 11.57 -8.45
CA ARG A 182 16.55 11.21 -8.26
C ARG A 182 15.58 12.28 -8.72
N ILE A 183 16.01 13.53 -8.74
CA ILE A 183 15.22 14.68 -9.18
C ILE A 183 14.90 14.62 -10.68
N LEU A 184 15.73 13.98 -11.48
CA LEU A 184 15.55 13.88 -12.92
C LEU A 184 14.35 12.99 -13.30
N PRO A 185 13.53 13.40 -14.29
CA PRO A 185 12.50 12.56 -14.85
C PRO A 185 13.11 11.31 -15.49
N ARG A 186 12.53 10.13 -15.27
CA ARG A 186 13.01 8.89 -15.90
C ARG A 186 12.45 8.68 -17.30
N VAL A 187 11.37 9.36 -17.61
CA VAL A 187 10.74 9.42 -18.92
C VAL A 187 10.71 10.89 -19.32
N VAL A 188 11.44 11.23 -20.37
CA VAL A 188 11.61 12.60 -20.85
C VAL A 188 10.70 12.80 -22.07
N PRO A 189 9.73 13.73 -22.02
CA PRO A 189 8.90 14.04 -23.17
C PRO A 189 9.71 14.77 -24.25
N LEU A 190 9.53 14.38 -25.50
CA LEU A 190 10.05 15.10 -26.65
C LEU A 190 9.12 16.25 -27.07
N PRO A 191 9.66 17.34 -27.65
CA PRO A 191 8.84 18.35 -28.30
C PRO A 191 7.94 17.77 -29.39
N ALA A 192 6.72 18.29 -29.51
CA ALA A 192 5.72 17.76 -30.44
C ALA A 192 6.18 17.69 -31.91
N GLU A 193 7.00 18.66 -32.33
CA GLU A 193 7.59 18.73 -33.66
C GLU A 193 8.61 17.60 -33.98
N LEU A 194 9.10 16.92 -32.94
CA LEU A 194 10.01 15.78 -33.07
C LEU A 194 9.29 14.42 -32.91
N CYS A 195 7.96 14.45 -32.78
CA CYS A 195 7.14 13.26 -32.66
C CYS A 195 6.37 13.01 -33.98
N ASP A 196 6.15 11.73 -34.32
CA ASP A 196 5.40 11.29 -35.51
C ASP A 196 3.87 11.50 -35.34
N GLY A 197 3.47 12.63 -34.83
CA GLY A 197 2.10 12.90 -34.39
C GLY A 197 1.79 12.24 -33.02
N GLY A 198 1.28 13.03 -32.07
CA GLY A 198 0.97 12.55 -30.72
C GLY A 198 2.04 12.88 -29.67
N SER A 199 2.24 11.98 -28.71
CA SER A 199 3.16 12.17 -27.57
C SER A 199 4.37 11.24 -27.69
N GLY A 200 5.57 11.79 -27.67
CA GLY A 200 6.83 11.05 -27.77
C GLY A 200 7.64 11.11 -26.47
N PHE A 201 8.26 10.01 -26.13
CA PHE A 201 9.06 9.87 -24.91
C PHE A 201 10.39 9.18 -25.17
N VAL A 202 11.41 9.59 -24.43
CA VAL A 202 12.72 8.94 -24.38
C VAL A 202 13.05 8.59 -22.93
N PHE A 203 13.61 7.40 -22.72
CA PHE A 203 14.10 7.02 -21.39
C PHE A 203 15.38 7.79 -21.05
N LEU A 204 15.46 8.32 -19.83
CA LEU A 204 16.68 8.94 -19.31
C LEU A 204 17.90 7.99 -19.45
N SER A 205 17.69 6.69 -19.19
CA SER A 205 18.73 5.67 -19.36
C SER A 205 19.26 5.60 -20.80
N SER A 206 18.41 5.80 -21.82
CA SER A 206 18.82 5.84 -23.22
C SER A 206 19.63 7.08 -23.54
N ILE A 207 19.26 8.24 -22.98
CA ILE A 207 19.99 9.50 -23.11
C ILE A 207 21.39 9.38 -22.50
N LEU A 208 21.46 8.93 -21.26
CA LEU A 208 22.74 8.72 -20.55
C LEU A 208 23.64 7.73 -21.30
N HIS A 209 23.08 6.61 -21.71
CA HIS A 209 23.82 5.60 -22.45
C HIS A 209 24.37 6.13 -23.80
N ALA A 210 23.68 7.03 -24.48
CA ALA A 210 24.12 7.61 -25.75
C ALA A 210 25.28 8.60 -25.58
N HIS A 211 25.32 9.34 -24.49
CA HIS A 211 26.22 10.48 -24.29
C HIS A 211 27.18 10.32 -23.10
N VAL A 212 27.22 9.12 -22.47
CA VAL A 212 28.07 8.86 -21.30
C VAL A 212 29.55 9.15 -21.56
N GLY A 213 30.03 8.98 -22.80
CA GLY A 213 31.41 9.30 -23.20
C GLY A 213 31.81 10.76 -22.93
N LYS A 214 30.85 11.70 -22.94
CA LYS A 214 31.14 13.12 -22.62
C LYS A 214 31.56 13.32 -21.14
N LEU A 215 31.26 12.37 -20.27
CA LEU A 215 31.69 12.38 -18.86
C LEU A 215 33.16 11.95 -18.67
N PHE A 216 33.79 11.37 -19.70
CA PHE A 216 35.14 10.77 -19.64
C PHE A 216 36.01 11.31 -20.77
N PRO A 217 36.36 12.61 -20.78
CA PRO A 217 37.20 13.18 -21.84
C PRO A 217 38.55 12.46 -21.92
N GLY A 218 38.96 12.08 -23.12
CA GLY A 218 40.24 11.40 -23.38
C GLY A 218 40.24 9.91 -23.10
N MET A 219 39.11 9.32 -22.64
CA MET A 219 39.01 7.87 -22.43
C MET A 219 38.02 7.26 -23.43
N THR A 220 38.17 5.96 -23.69
CA THR A 220 37.26 5.20 -24.55
C THR A 220 36.24 4.45 -23.68
N VAL A 221 34.95 4.69 -23.87
CA VAL A 221 33.89 3.91 -23.24
C VAL A 221 33.68 2.62 -24.01
N LYS A 222 33.93 1.47 -23.39
CA LYS A 222 33.72 0.12 -23.96
C LYS A 222 32.31 -0.41 -23.70
N GLY A 223 31.73 -0.06 -22.56
CA GLY A 223 30.40 -0.51 -22.16
C GLY A 223 29.74 0.47 -21.19
N CYS A 224 28.40 0.46 -21.18
CA CYS A 224 27.61 1.25 -20.24
C CYS A 224 26.37 0.43 -19.86
N HIS A 225 26.29 0.01 -18.61
CA HIS A 225 25.31 -0.97 -18.15
C HIS A 225 24.49 -0.41 -16.99
N GLN A 226 23.18 -0.20 -17.23
CA GLN A 226 22.28 0.27 -16.18
C GLN A 226 22.05 -0.80 -15.14
N PHE A 227 22.02 -0.39 -13.87
CA PHE A 227 21.64 -1.26 -12.77
C PHE A 227 20.89 -0.53 -11.68
N ARG A 228 20.17 -1.29 -10.87
CA ARG A 228 19.43 -0.82 -9.70
C ARG A 228 19.59 -1.81 -8.55
N LEU A 229 19.90 -1.30 -7.36
CA LEU A 229 19.98 -2.10 -6.14
C LEU A 229 18.77 -1.81 -5.26
N THR A 230 18.05 -2.86 -4.84
CA THR A 230 17.04 -2.79 -3.78
C THR A 230 17.69 -3.22 -2.47
N ARG A 231 17.49 -2.41 -1.40
CA ARG A 231 18.10 -2.64 -0.09
C ARG A 231 17.04 -2.99 0.95
N ASP A 232 17.47 -3.59 2.04
CA ASP A 232 16.67 -3.72 3.26
C ASP A 232 16.31 -2.33 3.76
N SER A 233 15.02 -2.07 3.91
CA SER A 233 14.47 -0.76 4.30
C SER A 233 13.60 -0.86 5.56
N ASP A 234 13.71 -1.94 6.32
CA ASP A 234 12.97 -2.08 7.57
C ASP A 234 13.70 -1.29 8.67
N LEU A 235 13.02 -0.26 9.19
CA LEU A 235 13.57 0.57 10.27
C LEU A 235 13.56 -0.22 11.57
N THR A 236 14.71 -0.33 12.19
CA THR A 236 14.87 -0.83 13.56
C THR A 236 15.32 0.31 14.44
N VAL A 237 14.48 0.76 15.36
CA VAL A 237 14.82 1.77 16.38
C VAL A 237 15.13 1.02 17.67
N ASP A 238 16.34 1.19 18.19
CA ASP A 238 16.79 0.56 19.42
C ASP A 238 16.11 1.18 20.67
N GLU A 239 16.00 0.39 21.74
CA GLU A 239 15.35 0.85 22.98
C GLU A 239 16.07 2.05 23.61
N GLU A 240 17.36 2.21 23.39
CA GLU A 240 18.16 3.32 23.92
C GLU A 240 17.84 4.66 23.21
N ASP A 241 17.39 4.60 21.96
CA ASP A 241 17.05 5.78 21.14
C ASP A 241 15.66 6.38 21.46
N LEU A 242 14.90 5.73 22.34
CA LEU A 242 13.52 6.13 22.67
C LEU A 242 13.40 7.44 23.40
N LYS A 243 14.48 7.94 24.03
CA LYS A 243 14.49 9.25 24.70
C LYS A 243 14.20 10.40 23.75
N ASN A 244 14.48 10.21 22.45
CA ASN A 244 14.12 11.14 21.38
C ASN A 244 13.74 10.39 20.10
N LEU A 245 12.61 9.69 20.12
CA LEU A 245 12.10 8.88 19.01
C LEU A 245 12.09 9.63 17.68
N ARG A 246 11.80 10.91 17.68
CA ARG A 246 11.79 11.74 16.48
C ARG A 246 13.20 11.91 15.88
N ALA A 247 14.21 12.20 16.70
CA ALA A 247 15.59 12.30 16.23
C ALA A 247 16.13 10.94 15.77
N ALA A 248 15.81 9.85 16.51
CA ALA A 248 16.16 8.50 16.14
C ALA A 248 15.60 8.13 14.75
N ILE A 249 14.32 8.40 14.50
CA ILE A 249 13.70 8.14 13.18
C ILE A 249 14.35 8.98 12.08
N GLN A 250 14.72 10.24 12.34
CA GLN A 250 15.41 11.08 11.37
C GLN A 250 16.79 10.50 10.98
N ASN A 251 17.54 9.96 11.93
CA ASN A 251 18.81 9.29 11.67
C ASN A 251 18.62 7.98 10.92
N GLU A 252 17.71 7.12 11.37
CA GLU A 252 17.36 5.85 10.72
C GLU A 252 16.83 6.02 9.28
N LEU A 253 16.13 7.11 8.97
CA LEU A 253 15.71 7.43 7.60
C LEU A 253 16.90 7.64 6.67
N HIS A 254 18.02 8.16 7.17
CA HIS A 254 19.25 8.28 6.41
C HIS A 254 19.91 6.91 6.20
N ASP A 255 20.02 6.11 7.25
CA ASP A 255 20.68 4.79 7.21
C ASP A 255 19.92 3.77 6.35
N ARG A 256 18.61 3.89 6.26
CA ARG A 256 17.73 3.10 5.38
C ARG A 256 18.16 3.12 3.91
N GLU A 257 18.75 4.20 3.44
CA GLU A 257 19.24 4.31 2.06
C GLU A 257 20.46 3.40 1.82
N TYR A 258 21.10 2.90 2.87
CA TYR A 258 22.35 2.16 2.85
C TYR A 258 22.29 0.77 3.50
N GLY A 259 21.09 0.23 3.75
CA GLY A 259 20.90 -1.13 4.26
C GLY A 259 21.49 -2.21 3.36
N ASP A 260 21.54 -3.46 3.82
CA ASP A 260 22.03 -4.61 3.06
C ASP A 260 21.33 -4.77 1.70
N GLY A 261 22.07 -5.19 0.67
CA GLY A 261 21.50 -5.50 -0.64
C GLY A 261 20.56 -6.71 -0.57
N VAL A 262 19.41 -6.61 -1.27
CA VAL A 262 18.40 -7.66 -1.32
C VAL A 262 18.17 -8.15 -2.76
N ARG A 263 18.24 -7.24 -3.74
CA ARG A 263 18.01 -7.55 -5.17
C ARG A 263 18.85 -6.63 -6.04
N LEU A 264 19.53 -7.22 -7.02
CA LEU A 264 20.21 -6.50 -8.10
C LEU A 264 19.41 -6.65 -9.40
N GLU A 265 19.01 -5.55 -10.01
CA GLU A 265 18.39 -5.52 -11.33
C GLU A 265 19.37 -4.90 -12.33
N VAL A 266 19.56 -5.57 -13.47
CA VAL A 266 20.39 -5.11 -14.59
C VAL A 266 19.66 -5.28 -15.92
N ALA A 267 20.05 -4.54 -16.96
CA ALA A 267 19.57 -4.83 -18.30
C ALA A 267 20.02 -6.24 -18.74
N ASP A 268 19.20 -6.91 -19.56
CA ASP A 268 19.50 -8.23 -20.13
C ASP A 268 20.77 -8.25 -21.00
N THR A 269 21.19 -7.09 -21.49
CA THR A 269 22.43 -6.89 -22.25
C THR A 269 23.67 -6.69 -21.38
N CYS A 270 23.54 -6.69 -20.04
CA CYS A 270 24.68 -6.57 -19.13
C CYS A 270 25.54 -7.83 -19.18
N PRO A 271 26.85 -7.73 -19.51
CA PRO A 271 27.69 -8.91 -19.66
C PRO A 271 27.99 -9.57 -18.30
N PRO A 272 28.28 -10.89 -18.29
CA PRO A 272 28.50 -11.65 -17.05
C PRO A 272 29.57 -11.04 -16.14
N HIS A 273 30.70 -10.62 -16.67
CA HIS A 273 31.80 -10.07 -15.85
C HIS A 273 31.38 -8.79 -15.09
N ILE A 274 30.43 -8.00 -15.61
CA ILE A 274 29.92 -6.80 -14.95
C ILE A 274 28.90 -7.15 -13.87
N HIS A 275 27.90 -7.98 -14.19
CA HIS A 275 26.89 -8.29 -13.17
C HIS A 275 27.46 -9.17 -12.05
N ASP A 276 28.42 -10.07 -12.33
CA ASP A 276 29.13 -10.87 -11.32
C ASP A 276 29.98 -9.98 -10.41
N PHE A 277 30.65 -8.98 -10.98
CA PHE A 277 31.37 -7.96 -10.23
C PHE A 277 30.42 -7.21 -9.29
N LEU A 278 29.25 -6.74 -9.78
CA LEU A 278 28.25 -6.04 -8.97
C LEU A 278 27.68 -6.94 -7.87
N LEU A 279 27.37 -8.20 -8.17
CA LEU A 279 26.92 -9.18 -7.16
C LEU A 279 27.95 -9.32 -6.02
N ALA A 280 29.23 -9.45 -6.37
CA ALA A 280 30.29 -9.53 -5.38
C ALA A 280 30.40 -8.27 -4.50
N GLN A 281 30.32 -7.07 -5.11
CA GLN A 281 30.36 -5.79 -4.38
C GLN A 281 29.19 -5.63 -3.41
N PHE A 282 28.00 -6.09 -3.78
CA PHE A 282 26.80 -5.99 -2.95
C PHE A 282 26.55 -7.22 -2.07
N LYS A 283 27.45 -8.20 -2.07
CA LYS A 283 27.35 -9.47 -1.32
C LYS A 283 26.06 -10.22 -1.63
N LEU A 284 25.69 -10.26 -2.91
CA LEU A 284 24.52 -10.94 -3.43
C LEU A 284 24.92 -12.23 -4.14
N THR A 285 23.95 -13.16 -4.24
CA THR A 285 24.08 -14.42 -4.96
C THR A 285 23.44 -14.34 -6.35
N PRO A 286 23.70 -15.26 -7.28
CA PRO A 286 23.04 -15.29 -8.58
C PRO A 286 21.49 -15.38 -8.51
N ALA A 287 20.93 -15.96 -7.45
CA ALA A 287 19.48 -16.04 -7.24
C ALA A 287 18.82 -14.64 -7.00
N GLU A 288 19.62 -13.65 -6.64
CA GLU A 288 19.20 -12.28 -6.35
C GLU A 288 19.43 -11.33 -7.54
N LEU A 289 19.95 -11.87 -8.67
CA LEU A 289 20.13 -11.15 -9.92
C LEU A 289 18.87 -11.23 -10.78
N TYR A 290 18.35 -10.08 -11.19
CA TYR A 290 17.22 -9.94 -12.09
C TYR A 290 17.64 -9.22 -13.37
N GLN A 291 17.81 -9.98 -14.45
CA GLN A 291 18.08 -9.44 -15.77
C GLN A 291 16.78 -9.10 -16.47
N VAL A 292 16.59 -7.83 -16.86
CA VAL A 292 15.33 -7.32 -17.39
C VAL A 292 15.48 -6.75 -18.79
N LYS A 293 14.52 -7.03 -19.66
CA LYS A 293 14.52 -6.57 -21.07
C LYS A 293 13.91 -5.17 -21.17
N GLY A 294 14.62 -4.16 -20.67
CA GLY A 294 14.14 -2.77 -20.71
C GLY A 294 14.75 -1.90 -19.61
N PRO A 295 14.07 -0.80 -19.25
CA PRO A 295 14.52 0.04 -18.14
C PRO A 295 14.40 -0.71 -16.82
N VAL A 296 15.41 -0.59 -15.94
CA VAL A 296 15.44 -1.29 -14.64
C VAL A 296 14.46 -0.76 -13.60
N ASN A 297 13.55 0.14 -13.96
CA ASN A 297 12.58 0.72 -13.03
C ASN A 297 11.29 1.09 -13.75
N LEU A 298 10.38 0.14 -13.90
CA LEU A 298 9.08 0.37 -14.55
C LEU A 298 8.13 1.26 -13.72
N VAL A 299 8.33 1.41 -12.40
CA VAL A 299 7.53 2.33 -11.57
C VAL A 299 7.49 3.75 -12.15
N ARG A 300 8.60 4.18 -12.78
CA ARG A 300 8.73 5.55 -13.31
C ARG A 300 7.88 5.82 -14.54
N LEU A 301 7.40 4.78 -15.23
CA LEU A 301 6.41 4.91 -16.30
C LEU A 301 5.05 5.43 -15.82
N ASN A 302 4.81 5.40 -14.51
CA ASN A 302 3.57 5.95 -13.93
C ASN A 302 3.39 7.47 -14.17
N ALA A 303 4.44 8.18 -14.57
CA ALA A 303 4.36 9.57 -15.01
C ALA A 303 3.67 9.74 -16.38
N VAL A 304 3.78 8.74 -17.27
CA VAL A 304 3.29 8.84 -18.66
C VAL A 304 1.79 9.13 -18.76
N PRO A 305 0.90 8.44 -18.01
CA PRO A 305 -0.52 8.77 -18.03
C PRO A 305 -0.86 10.22 -17.66
N ASP A 306 -0.04 10.87 -16.83
CA ASP A 306 -0.26 12.26 -16.42
C ASP A 306 0.30 13.26 -17.43
N LEU A 307 1.28 12.86 -18.24
CA LEU A 307 1.89 13.66 -19.31
C LEU A 307 1.11 13.61 -20.64
N VAL A 308 0.14 12.69 -20.75
CA VAL A 308 -0.64 12.48 -21.97
C VAL A 308 -2.08 12.94 -21.78
N ASP A 309 -2.55 13.86 -22.61
CA ASP A 309 -3.94 14.32 -22.61
C ASP A 309 -4.81 13.43 -23.52
N ARG A 310 -5.14 12.23 -23.00
CA ARG A 310 -6.00 11.23 -23.64
C ARG A 310 -6.96 10.65 -22.61
N PRO A 311 -8.04 11.37 -22.27
CA PRO A 311 -9.04 10.91 -21.29
C PRO A 311 -9.77 9.64 -21.72
N ASP A 312 -9.87 9.38 -23.02
CA ASP A 312 -10.44 8.15 -23.59
C ASP A 312 -9.63 6.88 -23.27
N LEU A 313 -8.33 7.02 -22.98
CA LEU A 313 -7.43 5.93 -22.57
C LEU A 313 -7.29 5.79 -21.05
N LYS A 314 -8.09 6.52 -20.29
CA LYS A 314 -8.11 6.52 -18.81
C LYS A 314 -9.49 6.14 -18.28
N PHE A 315 -9.58 5.72 -17.02
CA PHE A 315 -10.89 5.59 -16.39
C PHE A 315 -11.63 6.93 -16.38
N PRO A 316 -12.93 6.96 -16.71
CA PRO A 316 -13.72 8.19 -16.70
C PRO A 316 -13.71 8.82 -15.29
N ALA A 317 -13.56 10.15 -15.24
CA ALA A 317 -13.68 10.85 -13.97
C ALA A 317 -15.10 10.65 -13.40
N ARG A 318 -15.18 10.24 -12.13
CA ARG A 318 -16.47 10.07 -11.42
C ARG A 318 -16.50 10.98 -10.21
N GLY A 319 -17.61 11.69 -10.05
CA GLY A 319 -17.87 12.53 -8.87
C GLY A 319 -18.39 11.70 -7.71
N ALA A 320 -17.78 11.82 -6.53
CA ALA A 320 -18.29 11.19 -5.32
C ALA A 320 -19.63 11.79 -4.89
N GLY A 321 -20.56 10.94 -4.47
CA GLY A 321 -21.86 11.36 -3.92
C GLY A 321 -21.66 12.26 -2.70
N ARG A 322 -22.40 13.36 -2.64
CA ARG A 322 -22.32 14.32 -1.53
C ARG A 322 -23.46 14.10 -0.52
N LEU A 323 -23.18 14.27 0.75
CA LEU A 323 -24.22 14.24 1.78
C LEU A 323 -25.15 15.46 1.61
N LYS A 324 -26.35 15.20 1.06
CA LYS A 324 -27.32 16.26 0.69
C LYS A 324 -27.67 17.18 1.86
N ALA A 325 -27.73 16.63 3.09
CA ALA A 325 -28.05 17.38 4.30
C ALA A 325 -27.01 18.46 4.68
N LEU A 326 -25.77 18.38 4.18
CA LEU A 326 -24.72 19.39 4.40
C LEU A 326 -24.70 20.50 3.33
N ARG A 327 -25.51 20.42 2.25
CA ARG A 327 -25.47 21.36 1.11
C ARG A 327 -25.87 22.81 1.43
N LYS A 328 -26.52 23.07 2.57
CA LYS A 328 -27.02 24.41 2.97
C LYS A 328 -26.51 24.84 4.34
N ASN A 329 -25.18 24.83 4.55
CA ASN A 329 -24.55 25.15 5.85
C ASN A 329 -25.10 24.30 7.03
N GLY A 330 -25.43 23.05 6.76
CA GLY A 330 -25.88 22.12 7.79
C GLY A 330 -24.76 21.75 8.76
N SER A 331 -25.05 21.71 10.06
CA SER A 331 -24.11 21.25 11.08
C SER A 331 -24.02 19.73 11.07
N ILE A 332 -22.79 19.20 10.95
CA ILE A 332 -22.54 17.77 11.04
C ILE A 332 -22.89 17.23 12.42
N PHE A 333 -22.72 18.03 13.47
CA PHE A 333 -23.05 17.66 14.85
C PHE A 333 -24.55 17.51 15.04
N LYS A 334 -25.36 18.42 14.46
CA LYS A 334 -26.82 18.31 14.51
C LYS A 334 -27.31 17.04 13.82
N LEU A 335 -26.73 16.71 12.65
CA LEU A 335 -27.08 15.50 11.92
C LEU A 335 -26.70 14.24 12.69
N ALA A 336 -25.46 14.16 13.18
CA ALA A 336 -24.95 13.01 13.93
C ALA A 336 -25.69 12.80 15.27
N LYS A 337 -26.27 13.86 15.85
CA LYS A 337 -27.10 13.78 17.05
C LYS A 337 -28.47 13.15 16.75
N GLN A 338 -29.01 13.35 15.55
CA GLN A 338 -30.28 12.76 15.13
C GLN A 338 -30.14 11.28 14.78
N SER A 339 -29.09 10.94 14.02
CA SER A 339 -28.77 9.56 13.61
C SER A 339 -27.28 9.45 13.23
N PRO A 340 -26.62 8.32 13.49
CA PRO A 340 -25.28 8.06 13.00
C PRO A 340 -25.21 8.19 11.48
N ILE A 341 -24.10 8.74 10.98
CA ILE A 341 -23.87 8.98 9.54
C ILE A 341 -22.84 7.97 9.05
N LEU A 342 -23.28 7.05 8.20
CA LEU A 342 -22.39 6.09 7.52
C LEU A 342 -21.94 6.64 6.17
N LEU A 343 -20.65 6.60 5.91
CA LEU A 343 -20.01 6.98 4.66
C LEU A 343 -19.30 5.78 4.05
N HIS A 344 -19.39 5.63 2.74
CA HIS A 344 -18.67 4.60 1.97
C HIS A 344 -17.81 5.26 0.88
N HIS A 345 -16.52 5.44 1.16
CA HIS A 345 -15.55 6.01 0.22
C HIS A 345 -15.10 4.95 -0.80
N PRO A 346 -14.75 5.34 -2.03
CA PRO A 346 -14.75 6.69 -2.63
C PRO A 346 -16.11 7.09 -3.21
N TYR A 347 -17.11 6.22 -3.18
CA TYR A 347 -18.42 6.42 -3.78
C TYR A 347 -19.16 7.59 -3.14
N GLN A 348 -18.97 7.81 -1.85
CA GLN A 348 -19.36 9.01 -1.14
C GLN A 348 -18.15 9.84 -0.76
N SER A 349 -18.28 11.18 -0.83
CA SER A 349 -17.20 12.13 -0.55
C SER A 349 -16.66 12.00 0.89
N PHE A 350 -15.36 12.22 1.04
CA PHE A 350 -14.70 12.36 2.34
C PHE A 350 -14.94 13.72 3.00
N ASP A 351 -15.53 14.67 2.27
CA ASP A 351 -15.79 16.04 2.76
C ASP A 351 -16.55 16.12 4.09
N PRO A 352 -17.51 15.24 4.44
CA PRO A 352 -18.17 15.28 5.74
C PRO A 352 -17.20 15.10 6.92
N VAL A 353 -16.16 14.29 6.77
CA VAL A 353 -15.11 14.08 7.79
C VAL A 353 -14.27 15.34 7.95
N VAL A 354 -13.87 15.94 6.83
CA VAL A 354 -13.12 17.23 6.82
C VAL A 354 -13.99 18.34 7.42
N HIS A 355 -15.26 18.37 7.04
CA HIS A 355 -16.24 19.35 7.56
C HIS A 355 -16.40 19.24 9.07
N MET A 356 -16.46 18.04 9.63
CA MET A 356 -16.54 17.82 11.08
C MET A 356 -15.40 18.53 11.83
N ILE A 357 -14.19 18.42 11.36
CA ILE A 357 -13.02 19.05 12.01
C ILE A 357 -12.99 20.56 11.74
N ARG A 358 -13.39 21.02 10.55
CA ARG A 358 -13.49 22.46 10.26
C ARG A 358 -14.58 23.14 11.08
N GLU A 359 -15.76 22.52 11.20
CA GLU A 359 -16.84 22.99 12.05
C GLU A 359 -16.37 23.04 13.50
N ALA A 360 -15.71 21.98 13.98
CA ALA A 360 -15.15 21.95 15.33
C ALA A 360 -14.14 23.08 15.57
N ALA A 361 -13.32 23.42 14.60
CA ALA A 361 -12.35 24.52 14.72
C ALA A 361 -13.03 25.88 14.83
N ALA A 362 -14.14 26.09 14.13
CA ALA A 362 -14.89 27.36 14.09
C ALA A 362 -15.92 27.53 15.21
N ASP A 363 -16.48 26.43 15.74
CA ASP A 363 -17.56 26.48 16.75
C ASP A 363 -17.02 26.87 18.14
N PRO A 364 -17.45 28.01 18.72
CA PRO A 364 -16.99 28.43 20.04
C PRO A 364 -17.43 27.49 21.18
N THR A 365 -18.43 26.65 20.98
CA THR A 365 -18.88 25.68 21.98
C THR A 365 -18.02 24.42 22.04
N VAL A 366 -17.17 24.20 21.04
CA VAL A 366 -16.19 23.09 21.05
C VAL A 366 -15.02 23.42 21.98
N LEU A 367 -14.78 22.53 22.92
CA LEU A 367 -13.73 22.66 23.94
C LEU A 367 -12.48 21.85 23.58
N ALA A 368 -12.67 20.66 23.01
CA ALA A 368 -11.56 19.77 22.69
C ALA A 368 -11.76 19.00 21.39
N VAL A 369 -10.64 18.73 20.71
CA VAL A 369 -10.57 17.84 19.53
C VAL A 369 -9.43 16.87 19.74
N LYS A 370 -9.67 15.57 19.60
CA LYS A 370 -8.64 14.51 19.66
C LYS A 370 -8.66 13.75 18.35
N MET A 371 -7.49 13.40 17.79
CA MET A 371 -7.41 12.70 16.52
C MET A 371 -6.16 11.84 16.40
N THR A 372 -6.29 10.66 15.75
CA THR A 372 -5.14 9.83 15.37
C THR A 372 -4.70 10.17 13.95
N ILE A 373 -3.39 10.24 13.71
CA ILE A 373 -2.80 10.45 12.38
C ILE A 373 -1.84 9.32 12.08
N TYR A 374 -2.08 8.60 10.97
CA TYR A 374 -1.19 7.54 10.48
C TYR A 374 -0.55 7.93 9.14
N ARG A 375 -1.35 8.37 8.16
CA ARG A 375 -0.93 8.89 6.85
C ARG A 375 -1.89 9.98 6.42
N THR A 376 -1.37 11.18 6.16
CA THR A 376 -2.18 12.34 5.75
C THR A 376 -1.70 12.98 4.45
N GLY A 377 -0.50 12.60 3.98
CA GLY A 377 0.17 13.25 2.84
C GLY A 377 0.73 14.63 3.19
N SER A 378 1.41 15.25 2.23
CA SER A 378 2.09 16.54 2.40
C SER A 378 1.15 17.75 2.44
N ASN A 379 -0.10 17.62 1.95
CA ASN A 379 -1.08 18.73 1.87
C ASN A 379 -2.42 18.32 2.50
N SER A 380 -2.49 18.28 3.83
CA SER A 380 -3.68 17.83 4.57
C SER A 380 -4.54 18.99 5.07
N GLU A 381 -5.76 19.09 4.54
CA GLU A 381 -6.77 20.05 5.02
C GLU A 381 -7.21 19.75 6.47
N LEU A 382 -7.25 18.47 6.85
CA LEU A 382 -7.56 18.04 8.22
C LEU A 382 -6.53 18.57 9.21
N VAL A 383 -5.23 18.43 8.89
CA VAL A 383 -4.16 18.94 9.78
C VAL A 383 -4.23 20.44 9.90
N ARG A 384 -4.48 21.17 8.79
CA ARG A 384 -4.71 22.63 8.85
C ARG A 384 -5.92 23.01 9.71
N ALA A 385 -7.00 22.23 9.68
CA ALA A 385 -8.16 22.47 10.54
C ALA A 385 -7.87 22.24 12.02
N LEU A 386 -7.06 21.21 12.36
CA LEU A 386 -6.59 20.96 13.73
C LEU A 386 -5.69 22.10 14.22
N MET A 387 -4.77 22.61 13.39
CA MET A 387 -3.94 23.78 13.73
C MET A 387 -4.81 25.01 14.00
N LYS A 388 -5.83 25.28 13.15
CA LYS A 388 -6.78 26.37 13.38
C LYS A 388 -7.54 26.23 14.68
N ALA A 389 -7.94 25.00 15.05
CA ALA A 389 -8.61 24.73 16.32
C ALA A 389 -7.69 25.04 17.51
N ALA A 390 -6.41 24.63 17.45
CA ALA A 390 -5.42 24.91 18.48
C ALA A 390 -5.17 26.42 18.63
N LEU A 391 -4.94 27.13 17.52
CA LEU A 391 -4.79 28.59 17.50
C LEU A 391 -6.02 29.35 18.01
N ALA A 392 -7.23 28.77 17.89
CA ALA A 392 -8.45 29.30 18.45
C ALA A 392 -8.64 28.98 19.95
N GLY A 393 -7.60 28.46 20.63
CA GLY A 393 -7.60 28.19 22.07
C GLY A 393 -8.32 26.91 22.49
N LYS A 394 -8.66 26.01 21.56
CA LYS A 394 -9.25 24.71 21.88
C LYS A 394 -8.17 23.72 22.32
N GLN A 395 -8.53 22.79 23.21
CA GLN A 395 -7.66 21.68 23.59
C GLN A 395 -7.55 20.70 22.43
N VAL A 396 -6.47 20.73 21.67
CA VAL A 396 -6.23 19.81 20.55
C VAL A 396 -5.19 18.78 20.93
N THR A 397 -5.55 17.50 20.84
CA THR A 397 -4.63 16.37 21.09
C THR A 397 -4.52 15.54 19.81
N VAL A 398 -3.32 15.39 19.30
CA VAL A 398 -3.06 14.61 18.09
C VAL A 398 -2.08 13.49 18.38
N VAL A 399 -2.50 12.26 18.14
CA VAL A 399 -1.60 11.10 18.24
C VAL A 399 -1.06 10.78 16.85
N VAL A 400 0.23 11.01 16.64
CA VAL A 400 0.90 10.86 15.35
C VAL A 400 1.73 9.58 15.35
N GLU A 401 1.48 8.69 14.39
CA GLU A 401 2.31 7.51 14.16
C GLU A 401 3.54 7.88 13.33
N LEU A 402 4.69 8.08 13.98
CA LEU A 402 5.92 8.48 13.30
C LEU A 402 6.51 7.36 12.42
N MET A 403 6.32 6.10 12.80
CA MET A 403 6.83 4.93 12.05
C MET A 403 5.83 4.44 10.98
N ALA A 404 5.02 5.32 10.41
CA ALA A 404 4.16 5.00 9.27
C ALA A 404 5.02 4.82 8.02
N ARG A 405 5.30 3.58 7.64
CA ARG A 405 6.23 3.21 6.57
C ARG A 405 6.03 4.03 5.30
N PHE A 406 7.11 4.67 4.81
CA PHE A 406 7.19 5.58 3.66
C PHE A 406 6.47 6.94 3.81
N ASP A 407 5.92 7.23 4.99
CA ASP A 407 5.30 8.53 5.33
C ASP A 407 5.97 9.20 6.56
N GLU A 408 7.06 8.61 7.04
CA GLU A 408 7.74 9.02 8.27
C GLU A 408 8.13 10.51 8.24
N ALA A 409 8.77 10.96 7.16
CA ALA A 409 9.21 12.35 7.00
C ALA A 409 8.03 13.35 7.00
N ASN A 410 6.92 13.01 6.34
CA ASN A 410 5.72 13.83 6.35
C ASN A 410 5.12 13.92 7.75
N ASN A 411 5.06 12.80 8.48
CA ASN A 411 4.47 12.76 9.81
C ASN A 411 5.32 13.53 10.83
N VAL A 412 6.66 13.46 10.75
CA VAL A 412 7.57 14.26 11.55
C VAL A 412 7.34 15.76 11.31
N ASN A 413 7.21 16.19 10.05
CA ASN A 413 6.97 17.59 9.70
C ASN A 413 5.60 18.08 10.21
N TRP A 414 4.53 17.29 10.04
CA TRP A 414 3.21 17.65 10.54
C TRP A 414 3.16 17.74 12.08
N ALA A 415 3.84 16.81 12.77
CA ALA A 415 3.95 16.85 14.22
C ALA A 415 4.54 18.18 14.70
N GLN A 416 5.62 18.64 14.08
CA GLN A 416 6.25 19.93 14.42
C GLN A 416 5.33 21.12 14.16
N GLN A 417 4.61 21.12 13.05
CA GLN A 417 3.69 22.22 12.73
C GLN A 417 2.50 22.27 13.72
N LEU A 418 1.98 21.12 14.13
CA LEU A 418 0.92 21.00 15.12
C LEU A 418 1.38 21.51 16.49
N GLU A 419 2.59 21.13 16.94
CA GLU A 419 3.18 21.63 18.20
C GLU A 419 3.36 23.14 18.16
N ASN A 420 3.88 23.68 17.06
CA ASN A 420 4.05 25.13 16.88
C ASN A 420 2.70 25.88 16.89
N ALA A 421 1.62 25.24 16.49
CA ALA A 421 0.27 25.81 16.58
C ALA A 421 -0.37 25.68 17.99
N GLY A 422 0.32 25.05 18.95
CA GLY A 422 -0.16 24.86 20.32
C GLY A 422 -0.96 23.59 20.54
N ALA A 423 -0.96 22.64 19.60
CA ALA A 423 -1.57 21.32 19.80
C ALA A 423 -0.68 20.44 20.69
N HIS A 424 -1.32 19.59 21.48
CA HIS A 424 -0.65 18.54 22.24
C HIS A 424 -0.42 17.33 21.32
N VAL A 425 0.83 17.09 20.93
CA VAL A 425 1.21 15.99 20.04
C VAL A 425 1.80 14.84 20.85
N VAL A 426 1.30 13.62 20.58
CA VAL A 426 1.79 12.37 21.19
C VAL A 426 2.35 11.48 20.08
N TYR A 427 3.58 11.00 20.26
CA TYR A 427 4.33 10.21 19.29
C TYR A 427 4.14 8.71 19.50
N GLY A 428 2.93 8.22 19.24
CA GLY A 428 2.61 6.80 19.33
C GLY A 428 2.67 6.22 20.75
N VAL A 429 2.69 4.90 20.83
CA VAL A 429 2.87 4.11 22.06
C VAL A 429 4.03 3.16 21.82
N PHE A 430 4.99 3.12 22.72
CA PHE A 430 6.16 2.24 22.59
C PHE A 430 5.77 0.78 22.38
N GLY A 431 6.38 0.11 21.40
CA GLY A 431 6.10 -1.28 21.05
C GLY A 431 4.82 -1.50 20.25
N TYR A 432 3.98 -0.46 20.07
CA TYR A 432 2.71 -0.56 19.35
C TYR A 432 2.56 0.54 18.30
N LYS A 433 2.18 0.19 17.08
CA LYS A 433 1.87 1.19 16.04
C LYS A 433 0.40 1.63 16.15
N ILE A 434 0.16 2.94 16.14
CA ILE A 434 -1.19 3.50 16.14
C ILE A 434 -1.81 3.36 14.75
N HIS A 435 -2.76 2.46 14.58
CA HIS A 435 -3.40 2.24 13.29
C HIS A 435 -4.92 2.45 13.30
N ALA A 436 -5.54 2.63 14.46
CA ALA A 436 -6.94 3.04 14.58
C ALA A 436 -7.19 4.42 13.96
N LYS A 437 -8.30 4.58 13.26
CA LYS A 437 -8.71 5.84 12.63
C LYS A 437 -9.88 6.40 13.44
N MET A 438 -9.54 7.32 14.34
CA MET A 438 -10.50 7.90 15.30
C MET A 438 -10.31 9.41 15.38
N ALA A 439 -11.44 10.13 15.43
CA ALA A 439 -11.49 11.52 15.82
C ALA A 439 -12.60 11.72 16.85
N LEU A 440 -12.38 12.56 17.86
CA LEU A 440 -13.32 12.87 18.91
C LEU A 440 -13.41 14.39 19.07
N VAL A 441 -14.63 14.92 19.03
CA VAL A 441 -14.95 16.32 19.31
C VAL A 441 -15.78 16.39 20.57
N ILE A 442 -15.39 17.24 21.51
CA ILE A 442 -16.11 17.49 22.77
C ILE A 442 -16.59 18.94 22.76
N ARG A 443 -17.89 19.12 22.87
CA ARG A 443 -18.53 20.43 22.88
C ARG A 443 -19.48 20.59 24.06
N ARG A 444 -19.75 21.83 24.44
CA ARG A 444 -20.70 22.17 25.49
C ARG A 444 -22.06 22.44 24.87
N GLU A 445 -23.06 21.66 25.26
CA GLU A 445 -24.47 21.81 24.82
C GLU A 445 -25.39 21.88 26.04
N ASN A 446 -26.17 22.92 26.14
CA ASN A 446 -27.16 23.11 27.26
C ASN A 446 -26.51 22.88 28.63
N GLY A 447 -25.30 23.38 28.82
CA GLY A 447 -24.54 23.24 30.10
C GLY A 447 -23.81 21.93 30.30
N ALA A 448 -24.08 20.88 29.51
CA ALA A 448 -23.43 19.56 29.58
C ALA A 448 -22.39 19.34 28.47
N LEU A 449 -21.47 18.40 28.69
CA LEU A 449 -20.52 17.99 27.68
C LEU A 449 -21.13 16.89 26.78
N LYS A 450 -21.15 17.15 25.48
CA LYS A 450 -21.53 16.18 24.45
C LYS A 450 -20.33 15.81 23.60
N ARG A 451 -20.20 14.52 23.29
CA ARG A 451 -19.11 13.96 22.48
C ARG A 451 -19.63 13.52 21.12
N TYR A 452 -18.79 13.73 20.09
CA TYR A 452 -19.02 13.27 18.73
C TYR A 452 -17.78 12.57 18.24
N ALA A 453 -17.92 11.39 17.66
CA ALA A 453 -16.77 10.63 17.17
C ALA A 453 -16.92 10.28 15.69
N HIS A 454 -15.79 10.27 14.99
CA HIS A 454 -15.64 9.58 13.72
C HIS A 454 -14.75 8.35 13.94
N LEU A 455 -15.18 7.21 13.39
CA LEU A 455 -14.44 5.94 13.37
C LEU A 455 -14.44 5.43 11.94
N GLY A 456 -13.27 5.02 11.42
CA GLY A 456 -13.14 4.59 10.03
C GLY A 456 -12.23 3.39 9.84
N THR A 457 -12.41 2.72 8.69
CA THR A 457 -11.53 1.64 8.25
C THR A 457 -10.28 2.18 7.54
N GLY A 458 -10.37 3.39 6.96
CA GLY A 458 -9.37 4.03 6.13
C GLY A 458 -8.69 5.24 6.76
N ASN A 459 -7.49 5.57 6.25
CA ASN A 459 -6.69 6.69 6.74
C ASN A 459 -7.33 8.05 6.47
N TYR A 460 -6.98 9.04 7.28
CA TYR A 460 -7.39 10.44 7.11
C TYR A 460 -6.57 11.15 6.01
N HIS A 461 -6.69 10.64 4.78
CA HIS A 461 -5.95 11.14 3.62
C HIS A 461 -6.88 11.36 2.44
N GLN A 462 -7.14 12.63 2.07
CA GLN A 462 -8.08 13.00 1.01
C GLN A 462 -7.74 12.40 -0.37
N GLY A 463 -6.45 12.23 -0.69
CA GLY A 463 -6.02 11.61 -1.94
C GLY A 463 -6.37 10.13 -1.99
N THR A 464 -6.03 9.36 -0.94
CA THR A 464 -6.31 7.92 -0.89
C THR A 464 -7.79 7.63 -0.76
N SER A 465 -8.58 8.49 -0.09
CA SER A 465 -10.05 8.33 0.01
C SER A 465 -10.80 8.42 -1.31
N ARG A 466 -10.13 8.87 -2.40
CA ARG A 466 -10.68 8.86 -3.78
C ARG A 466 -10.42 7.55 -4.52
N ILE A 467 -9.53 6.70 -3.99
CA ILE A 467 -9.05 5.48 -4.65
C ILE A 467 -9.38 4.24 -3.82
N TYR A 468 -9.31 4.33 -2.48
CA TYR A 468 -9.51 3.23 -1.55
C TYR A 468 -10.97 3.12 -1.13
N THR A 469 -11.49 1.89 -1.11
CA THR A 469 -12.83 1.65 -0.57
C THR A 469 -12.74 1.55 0.95
N ASP A 470 -13.46 2.41 1.67
CA ASP A 470 -13.46 2.45 3.13
C ASP A 470 -14.83 2.85 3.69
N PHE A 471 -15.17 2.28 4.83
CA PHE A 471 -16.31 2.75 5.62
C PHE A 471 -15.87 3.72 6.70
N GLY A 472 -16.69 4.72 6.97
CA GLY A 472 -16.57 5.63 8.10
C GLY A 472 -17.93 5.89 8.74
N ILE A 473 -17.98 6.02 10.07
CA ILE A 473 -19.17 6.36 10.81
C ILE A 473 -18.93 7.59 11.68
N ILE A 474 -19.83 8.59 11.59
CA ILE A 474 -19.86 9.74 12.51
C ILE A 474 -21.04 9.53 13.45
N THR A 475 -20.80 9.55 14.75
CA THR A 475 -21.79 9.23 15.76
C THR A 475 -21.73 10.12 16.99
N ALA A 476 -22.86 10.31 17.65
CA ALA A 476 -23.02 10.94 18.95
C ALA A 476 -23.47 9.94 20.04
N ASP A 477 -23.38 8.63 19.78
CA ASP A 477 -23.72 7.60 20.77
C ASP A 477 -22.81 7.72 22.00
N ASP A 478 -23.43 7.86 23.18
CA ASP A 478 -22.71 8.17 24.41
C ASP A 478 -21.72 7.07 24.83
N GLN A 479 -22.03 5.81 24.58
CA GLN A 479 -21.16 4.67 24.94
C GLN A 479 -19.99 4.53 23.97
N ILE A 480 -20.23 4.64 22.64
CA ILE A 480 -19.18 4.60 21.62
C ILE A 480 -18.21 5.78 21.81
N THR A 481 -18.73 7.00 22.02
CA THR A 481 -17.89 8.18 22.19
C THR A 481 -17.15 8.20 23.53
N ALA A 482 -17.71 7.57 24.57
CA ALA A 482 -17.01 7.34 25.83
C ALA A 482 -15.84 6.37 25.63
N ASP A 483 -16.06 5.25 24.92
CA ASP A 483 -15.02 4.29 24.58
C ASP A 483 -13.89 4.90 23.76
N VAL A 484 -14.22 5.72 22.75
CA VAL A 484 -13.22 6.48 21.99
C VAL A 484 -12.37 7.37 22.89
N ASN A 485 -13.02 8.08 23.83
CA ASN A 485 -12.30 8.91 24.81
C ASN A 485 -11.39 8.06 25.73
N THR A 486 -11.85 6.90 26.17
CA THR A 486 -11.08 5.95 26.98
C THR A 486 -9.83 5.49 26.21
N ILE A 487 -9.98 5.11 24.94
CA ILE A 487 -8.84 4.72 24.10
C ILE A 487 -7.86 5.88 23.93
N PHE A 488 -8.34 7.12 23.72
CA PHE A 488 -7.43 8.28 23.68
C PHE A 488 -6.67 8.48 25.01
N MET A 489 -7.32 8.30 26.16
CA MET A 489 -6.66 8.37 27.46
C MET A 489 -5.58 7.29 27.64
N GLU A 490 -5.82 6.09 27.13
CA GLU A 490 -4.84 4.99 27.18
C GLU A 490 -3.62 5.26 26.31
N ILE A 491 -3.81 5.74 25.08
CA ILE A 491 -2.70 5.97 24.14
C ILE A 491 -1.93 7.27 24.40
N THR A 492 -2.48 8.19 25.21
CA THR A 492 -1.81 9.43 25.60
C THR A 492 -1.32 9.43 27.05
N GLY A 493 -1.84 8.54 27.89
CA GLY A 493 -1.46 8.38 29.28
C GLY A 493 -0.82 7.01 29.52
N LEU A 494 -0.16 6.84 30.65
CA LEU A 494 0.49 5.58 31.07
C LEU A 494 -0.42 4.73 31.96
N GLY A 495 -1.74 4.87 31.82
CA GLY A 495 -2.72 4.16 32.62
C GLY A 495 -2.97 2.71 32.18
N LYS A 496 -3.60 1.90 33.05
CA LYS A 496 -4.08 0.56 32.66
C LYS A 496 -5.23 0.67 31.66
N PRO A 497 -5.42 -0.35 30.77
CA PRO A 497 -6.54 -0.37 29.84
C PRO A 497 -7.88 -0.26 30.59
N GLY A 498 -8.73 0.65 30.11
CA GLY A 498 -10.07 0.83 30.64
C GLY A 498 -11.04 -0.22 30.09
N ARG A 499 -12.15 -0.43 30.81
CA ARG A 499 -13.24 -1.25 30.28
C ARG A 499 -14.02 -0.48 29.20
N LEU A 500 -14.08 -1.04 28.00
CA LEU A 500 -14.90 -0.51 26.90
C LEU A 500 -16.34 -1.08 26.98
N ASN A 501 -17.31 -0.27 26.59
CA ASN A 501 -18.73 -0.62 26.59
C ASN A 501 -19.16 -1.33 25.30
N LYS A 502 -18.74 -0.82 24.14
CA LYS A 502 -19.19 -1.25 22.82
C LYS A 502 -18.06 -1.55 21.85
N LEU A 503 -16.96 -0.81 21.92
CA LEU A 503 -15.83 -0.97 21.01
C LEU A 503 -14.97 -2.16 21.43
N TYR A 504 -14.26 -2.73 20.44
CA TYR A 504 -13.22 -3.73 20.66
C TYR A 504 -11.90 -3.20 20.14
N GLN A 505 -10.83 -3.37 20.93
CA GLN A 505 -9.55 -2.75 20.70
C GLN A 505 -8.42 -3.77 20.72
N SER A 506 -7.47 -3.65 19.81
CA SER A 506 -6.18 -4.34 19.92
C SER A 506 -5.22 -3.47 20.76
N PRO A 507 -4.31 -4.13 21.54
CA PRO A 507 -4.07 -5.57 21.63
C PRO A 507 -4.94 -6.31 22.67
N PHE A 508 -5.96 -5.69 23.24
CA PHE A 508 -6.62 -6.18 24.47
C PHE A 508 -7.83 -7.10 24.23
N THR A 509 -8.80 -6.64 23.43
CA THR A 509 -10.11 -7.31 23.32
C THR A 509 -10.47 -7.77 21.90
N LEU A 510 -9.85 -7.21 20.86
CA LEU A 510 -10.27 -7.43 19.47
C LEU A 510 -10.04 -8.87 19.01
N HIS A 511 -8.86 -9.45 19.28
CA HIS A 511 -8.58 -10.84 18.90
C HIS A 511 -9.54 -11.81 19.59
N LYS A 512 -9.71 -11.64 20.92
CA LYS A 512 -10.63 -12.46 21.70
C LYS A 512 -12.07 -12.34 21.14
N MET A 513 -12.51 -11.14 20.79
CA MET A 513 -13.85 -10.93 20.20
C MET A 513 -14.03 -11.75 18.93
N VAL A 514 -13.04 -11.74 18.02
CA VAL A 514 -13.12 -12.52 16.77
C VAL A 514 -13.24 -14.01 17.07
N ILE A 515 -12.39 -14.54 17.96
CA ILE A 515 -12.43 -15.96 18.37
C ILE A 515 -13.77 -16.30 19.02
N ASP A 516 -14.24 -15.51 20.00
CA ASP A 516 -15.50 -15.75 20.70
C ASP A 516 -16.71 -15.76 19.73
N ARG A 517 -16.69 -14.93 18.69
CA ARG A 517 -17.76 -14.89 17.68
C ARG A 517 -17.71 -16.11 16.76
N ILE A 518 -16.51 -16.57 16.37
CA ILE A 518 -16.35 -17.82 15.60
C ILE A 518 -16.83 -19.02 16.43
N GLU A 519 -16.42 -19.11 17.71
CA GLU A 519 -16.84 -20.19 18.59
C GLU A 519 -18.37 -20.19 18.81
N ARG A 520 -18.99 -19.02 18.91
CA ARG A 520 -20.45 -18.93 19.01
C ARG A 520 -21.15 -19.48 17.76
N GLU A 521 -20.64 -19.19 16.56
CA GLU A 521 -21.20 -19.76 15.33
C GLU A 521 -21.03 -21.29 15.30
N ILE A 522 -19.90 -21.84 15.83
CA ILE A 522 -19.71 -23.29 16.01
C ILE A 522 -20.79 -23.87 16.92
N GLN A 523 -21.11 -23.22 18.04
CA GLN A 523 -22.17 -23.69 18.95
C GLN A 523 -23.56 -23.62 18.28
N HIS A 524 -23.84 -22.58 17.49
CA HIS A 524 -25.08 -22.52 16.72
C HIS A 524 -25.19 -23.68 15.73
N ALA A 525 -24.14 -23.94 14.94
CA ALA A 525 -24.11 -25.04 13.97
C ALA A 525 -24.32 -26.41 14.64
N LYS A 526 -23.60 -26.67 15.77
CA LYS A 526 -23.76 -27.89 16.54
C LYS A 526 -25.17 -28.07 17.11
N ALA A 527 -25.87 -26.97 17.41
CA ALA A 527 -27.25 -26.97 17.89
C ALA A 527 -28.28 -27.05 16.74
N GLY A 528 -27.85 -27.26 15.48
CA GLY A 528 -28.73 -27.29 14.30
C GLY A 528 -29.33 -25.94 13.91
N LYS A 529 -28.77 -24.83 14.44
CA LYS A 529 -29.21 -23.45 14.09
C LYS A 529 -28.43 -22.92 12.90
N PRO A 530 -29.00 -21.98 12.12
CA PRO A 530 -28.27 -21.30 11.07
C PRO A 530 -27.00 -20.63 11.62
N ALA A 531 -25.87 -20.92 10.98
CA ALA A 531 -24.57 -20.39 11.39
C ALA A 531 -23.76 -19.98 10.16
N ARG A 532 -23.30 -18.75 10.13
CA ARG A 532 -22.57 -18.20 8.99
C ARG A 532 -21.58 -17.12 9.41
N ILE A 533 -20.39 -17.14 8.81
CA ILE A 533 -19.36 -16.12 8.96
C ILE A 533 -19.09 -15.48 7.60
N ARG A 534 -19.16 -14.17 7.53
CA ARG A 534 -18.82 -13.38 6.33
C ARG A 534 -17.84 -12.30 6.74
N ALA A 535 -16.68 -12.23 6.07
CA ALA A 535 -15.70 -11.21 6.42
C ALA A 535 -14.97 -10.68 5.18
N LYS A 536 -14.75 -9.36 5.16
CA LYS A 536 -13.94 -8.66 4.16
C LYS A 536 -12.75 -8.02 4.85
N MET A 537 -11.56 -8.18 4.25
CA MET A 537 -10.30 -7.64 4.77
C MET A 537 -9.21 -7.61 3.70
N ASN A 538 -8.07 -6.99 3.99
CA ASN A 538 -6.94 -7.02 3.05
C ASN A 538 -6.11 -8.28 3.20
N SER A 539 -5.96 -8.82 4.42
CA SER A 539 -5.09 -9.97 4.68
C SER A 539 -5.64 -10.87 5.79
N LEU A 540 -5.51 -12.17 5.59
CA LEU A 540 -5.85 -13.23 6.55
C LEU A 540 -4.64 -14.16 6.69
N ILE A 541 -3.89 -14.03 7.79
CA ILE A 541 -2.65 -14.80 8.02
C ILE A 541 -2.44 -15.17 9.51
N GLU A 542 -3.35 -14.82 10.41
CA GLU A 542 -3.20 -15.12 11.83
C GLU A 542 -3.58 -16.59 12.09
N PRO A 543 -2.61 -17.41 12.60
CA PRO A 543 -2.80 -18.87 12.67
C PRO A 543 -3.97 -19.33 13.54
N SER A 544 -4.19 -18.71 14.69
CA SER A 544 -5.25 -19.14 15.61
C SER A 544 -6.66 -18.83 15.08
N VAL A 545 -6.82 -17.72 14.34
CA VAL A 545 -8.07 -17.40 13.64
C VAL A 545 -8.31 -18.38 12.49
N ILE A 546 -7.26 -18.70 11.71
CA ILE A 546 -7.36 -19.69 10.63
C ILE A 546 -7.78 -21.05 11.18
N ASP A 547 -7.19 -21.49 12.28
CA ASP A 547 -7.56 -22.75 12.94
C ASP A 547 -9.00 -22.74 13.47
N ALA A 548 -9.43 -21.61 14.07
CA ALA A 548 -10.81 -21.44 14.49
C ALA A 548 -11.80 -21.50 13.31
N LEU A 549 -11.46 -20.92 12.14
CA LEU A 549 -12.26 -21.01 10.92
C LEU A 549 -12.34 -22.46 10.39
N TYR A 550 -11.24 -23.21 10.44
CA TYR A 550 -11.26 -24.64 10.07
C TYR A 550 -12.17 -25.46 11.00
N ARG A 551 -12.10 -25.23 12.32
CA ARG A 551 -13.01 -25.87 13.29
C ARG A 551 -14.47 -25.48 13.02
N ALA A 552 -14.72 -24.22 12.66
CA ALA A 552 -16.06 -23.75 12.31
C ALA A 552 -16.58 -24.43 11.03
N SER A 553 -15.75 -24.53 9.98
CA SER A 553 -16.11 -25.27 8.76
C SER A 553 -16.43 -26.73 9.05
N SER A 554 -15.59 -27.41 9.84
CA SER A 554 -15.82 -28.82 10.22
C SER A 554 -17.08 -29.00 11.06
N ALA A 555 -17.55 -27.98 11.77
CA ALA A 555 -18.80 -27.96 12.52
C ALA A 555 -20.03 -27.63 11.65
N GLY A 556 -19.86 -27.34 10.36
CA GLY A 556 -20.94 -27.04 9.41
C GLY A 556 -21.23 -25.54 9.21
N VAL A 557 -20.46 -24.63 9.81
CA VAL A 557 -20.60 -23.19 9.61
C VAL A 557 -20.25 -22.82 8.17
N GLN A 558 -21.12 -22.06 7.49
CA GLN A 558 -20.86 -21.52 6.15
C GLN A 558 -19.96 -20.27 6.25
N ILE A 559 -18.85 -20.24 5.51
CA ILE A 559 -17.82 -19.19 5.64
C ILE A 559 -17.49 -18.61 4.28
N ASP A 560 -17.79 -17.32 4.11
CA ASP A 560 -17.48 -16.55 2.91
C ASP A 560 -16.50 -15.42 3.25
N LEU A 561 -15.30 -15.48 2.69
CA LEU A 561 -14.22 -14.52 2.94
C LEU A 561 -13.87 -13.73 1.68
N ILE A 562 -13.77 -12.42 1.81
CA ILE A 562 -13.33 -11.51 0.76
C ILE A 562 -11.96 -10.97 1.20
N VAL A 563 -10.87 -11.55 0.67
CA VAL A 563 -9.50 -11.21 1.05
C VAL A 563 -8.76 -10.66 -0.18
N ARG A 564 -8.53 -9.36 -0.21
CA ARG A 564 -7.92 -8.68 -1.36
C ARG A 564 -6.50 -9.17 -1.65
N GLY A 565 -5.66 -9.22 -0.63
CA GLY A 565 -4.20 -9.48 -0.74
C GLY A 565 -3.80 -10.87 -0.28
N MET A 566 -3.06 -10.93 0.82
CA MET A 566 -2.52 -12.17 1.37
C MET A 566 -3.60 -13.00 2.07
N CYS A 567 -3.67 -14.28 1.72
CA CYS A 567 -4.48 -15.27 2.42
C CYS A 567 -3.66 -16.55 2.57
N THR A 568 -3.42 -16.98 3.80
CA THR A 568 -2.69 -18.23 4.06
C THR A 568 -3.62 -19.40 4.46
N LEU A 569 -4.93 -19.14 4.56
CA LEU A 569 -5.95 -20.18 4.70
C LEU A 569 -6.12 -20.94 3.40
N ARG A 570 -6.36 -22.26 3.46
CA ARG A 570 -6.71 -23.11 2.32
C ARG A 570 -8.22 -23.34 2.26
N PRO A 571 -8.94 -22.78 1.27
CA PRO A 571 -10.38 -23.02 1.15
C PRO A 571 -10.67 -24.34 0.44
N GLY A 572 -11.86 -24.94 0.65
CA GLY A 572 -12.38 -26.07 -0.11
C GLY A 572 -11.60 -27.38 0.02
N VAL A 573 -10.80 -27.54 1.07
CA VAL A 573 -10.08 -28.81 1.35
C VAL A 573 -11.01 -29.79 2.06
N LYS A 574 -11.22 -30.96 1.44
CA LYS A 574 -12.11 -32.00 1.97
C LYS A 574 -11.75 -32.41 3.41
N GLY A 575 -12.75 -32.38 4.29
CA GLY A 575 -12.63 -32.71 5.71
C GLY A 575 -11.96 -31.64 6.58
N LEU A 576 -11.55 -30.49 6.00
CA LEU A 576 -10.94 -29.39 6.72
C LEU A 576 -11.70 -28.07 6.51
N SER A 577 -11.94 -27.70 5.28
CA SER A 577 -12.48 -26.39 4.91
C SER A 577 -13.55 -26.48 3.79
N ASP A 578 -14.31 -27.56 3.76
CA ASP A 578 -15.37 -27.81 2.77
C ASP A 578 -16.36 -26.65 2.66
N ASN A 579 -16.62 -25.96 3.77
CA ASN A 579 -17.58 -24.87 3.83
C ASN A 579 -16.94 -23.47 3.77
N ILE A 580 -15.63 -23.38 3.44
CA ILE A 580 -14.93 -22.10 3.31
C ILE A 580 -14.73 -21.74 1.85
N ARG A 581 -15.19 -20.56 1.47
CA ARG A 581 -14.93 -19.93 0.18
C ARG A 581 -14.17 -18.64 0.37
N VAL A 582 -13.14 -18.43 -0.45
CA VAL A 582 -12.33 -17.21 -0.42
C VAL A 582 -12.32 -16.58 -1.81
N ARG A 583 -12.58 -15.27 -1.87
CA ARG A 583 -12.44 -14.50 -3.10
C ARG A 583 -11.62 -13.22 -2.88
N SER A 584 -11.07 -12.69 -3.96
CA SER A 584 -10.35 -11.44 -4.01
C SER A 584 -10.95 -10.57 -5.11
N ILE A 585 -11.11 -9.27 -4.87
CA ILE A 585 -11.58 -8.32 -5.88
C ILE A 585 -10.45 -7.34 -6.18
N ILE A 586 -10.07 -7.26 -7.45
CA ILE A 586 -9.08 -6.33 -7.97
C ILE A 586 -9.72 -5.53 -9.09
N GLY A 587 -9.74 -4.22 -8.96
CA GLY A 587 -10.36 -3.33 -9.95
C GLY A 587 -9.79 -1.92 -9.88
N ARG A 588 -10.56 -0.97 -10.42
CA ARG A 588 -10.21 0.46 -10.42
C ARG A 588 -9.96 0.98 -9.01
N GLN A 589 -10.81 0.60 -8.05
CA GLN A 589 -10.68 0.99 -6.66
C GLN A 589 -9.91 -0.08 -5.88
N LEU A 590 -9.11 0.36 -4.91
CA LEU A 590 -8.42 -0.55 -4.02
C LEU A 590 -9.36 -0.98 -2.90
N GLU A 591 -9.75 -2.24 -2.87
CA GLU A 591 -10.60 -2.80 -1.81
C GLU A 591 -9.83 -2.78 -0.48
N HIS A 592 -10.22 -1.92 0.45
CA HIS A 592 -9.47 -1.65 1.68
C HIS A 592 -10.31 -1.78 2.96
N SER A 593 -11.63 -1.65 2.85
CA SER A 593 -12.52 -1.76 4.00
C SER A 593 -12.42 -3.12 4.71
N ARG A 594 -12.57 -3.13 6.04
CA ARG A 594 -12.70 -4.35 6.83
C ARG A 594 -14.09 -4.37 7.43
N VAL A 595 -14.82 -5.45 7.12
CA VAL A 595 -16.17 -5.71 7.60
C VAL A 595 -16.23 -7.15 8.10
N TYR A 596 -16.68 -7.35 9.33
CA TYR A 596 -16.90 -8.68 9.91
C TYR A 596 -18.37 -8.84 10.23
N CYS A 597 -18.97 -9.93 9.79
CA CYS A 597 -20.37 -10.24 10.02
C CYS A 597 -20.53 -11.70 10.47
N PHE A 598 -21.02 -11.87 11.68
CA PHE A 598 -21.32 -13.16 12.29
C PHE A 598 -22.84 -13.29 12.39
N HIS A 599 -23.41 -14.39 11.93
CA HIS A 599 -24.86 -14.54 11.76
C HIS A 599 -25.65 -14.50 13.09
N ASN A 600 -25.07 -15.03 14.16
CA ASN A 600 -25.66 -14.97 15.49
C ASN A 600 -27.14 -15.37 15.53
N ASN A 601 -27.50 -16.49 14.90
CA ASN A 601 -28.86 -16.99 14.83
C ASN A 601 -29.89 -15.95 14.29
N GLY A 602 -29.48 -15.14 13.30
CA GLY A 602 -30.31 -14.13 12.63
C GLY A 602 -30.17 -12.70 13.16
N ALA A 603 -29.41 -12.46 14.25
CA ALA A 603 -29.21 -11.13 14.79
C ALA A 603 -28.10 -10.31 14.09
N ASP A 604 -27.25 -10.95 13.30
CA ASP A 604 -26.12 -10.39 12.53
C ASP A 604 -25.27 -9.40 13.34
N ASP A 605 -24.25 -9.91 14.05
CA ASP A 605 -23.22 -9.05 14.66
C ASP A 605 -22.29 -8.52 13.57
N THR A 606 -22.40 -7.23 13.27
CA THR A 606 -21.68 -6.59 12.17
C THR A 606 -20.74 -5.50 12.68
N PHE A 607 -19.50 -5.53 12.21
CA PHE A 607 -18.45 -4.58 12.60
C PHE A 607 -17.76 -3.99 11.38
N ILE A 608 -17.39 -2.72 11.45
CA ILE A 608 -16.35 -2.12 10.61
C ILE A 608 -15.08 -2.03 11.45
N SER A 609 -13.90 -2.27 10.86
CA SER A 609 -12.65 -2.32 11.62
C SER A 609 -11.47 -1.69 10.88
N SER A 610 -10.49 -1.21 11.63
CA SER A 610 -9.19 -0.84 11.09
C SER A 610 -8.23 -2.04 10.96
N ALA A 611 -8.53 -3.17 11.58
CA ALA A 611 -7.69 -4.37 11.63
C ALA A 611 -7.95 -5.32 10.45
N ASP A 612 -6.88 -5.91 9.92
CA ASP A 612 -6.91 -7.18 9.20
C ASP A 612 -6.74 -8.34 10.21
N TRP A 613 -7.05 -9.57 9.82
CA TRP A 613 -6.81 -10.74 10.66
C TRP A 613 -5.36 -11.21 10.52
N MET A 614 -4.48 -10.45 11.14
CA MET A 614 -3.03 -10.63 11.14
C MET A 614 -2.50 -10.48 12.55
N GLY A 615 -1.49 -11.28 12.93
CA GLY A 615 -0.87 -11.22 14.25
C GLY A 615 -0.40 -9.81 14.64
N ARG A 616 0.24 -9.10 13.72
CA ARG A 616 0.67 -7.70 13.97
C ARG A 616 -0.51 -6.75 14.27
N ASN A 617 -1.68 -6.94 13.64
CA ASN A 617 -2.86 -6.11 13.90
C ASN A 617 -3.47 -6.43 15.27
N PHE A 618 -3.49 -7.70 15.65
CA PHE A 618 -4.06 -8.12 16.93
C PHE A 618 -3.15 -7.85 18.12
N PHE A 619 -1.81 -7.93 17.96
CA PHE A 619 -0.89 -7.98 19.10
C PHE A 619 0.18 -6.88 19.12
N ARG A 620 0.39 -6.14 18.01
CA ARG A 620 1.46 -5.13 17.86
C ARG A 620 0.96 -3.78 17.35
N ARG A 621 -0.36 -3.60 17.30
CA ARG A 621 -0.99 -2.35 16.86
C ARG A 621 -2.13 -1.95 17.76
N ILE A 622 -2.42 -0.65 17.79
CA ILE A 622 -3.68 -0.14 18.32
C ILE A 622 -4.67 -0.09 17.16
N GLU A 623 -5.67 -0.94 17.19
CA GLU A 623 -6.74 -1.07 16.20
C GLU A 623 -8.09 -1.02 16.90
N VAL A 624 -9.15 -0.68 16.16
CA VAL A 624 -10.51 -0.64 16.70
C VAL A 624 -11.50 -1.34 15.75
N ALA A 625 -12.40 -2.13 16.31
CA ALA A 625 -13.59 -2.63 15.65
C ALA A 625 -14.83 -1.97 16.27
N THR A 626 -15.66 -1.40 15.40
CA THR A 626 -16.86 -0.63 15.74
C THR A 626 -18.09 -1.42 15.33
N PRO A 627 -18.94 -1.84 16.26
CA PRO A 627 -20.21 -2.51 15.96
C PRO A 627 -21.21 -1.54 15.34
N ILE A 628 -21.98 -2.02 14.40
CA ILE A 628 -23.05 -1.26 13.74
C ILE A 628 -24.39 -1.73 14.31
N PHE A 629 -24.99 -0.92 15.17
CA PHE A 629 -26.23 -1.26 15.87
C PHE A 629 -27.49 -0.86 15.11
N THR A 630 -27.49 0.31 14.44
CA THR A 630 -28.63 0.83 13.70
C THR A 630 -29.01 -0.14 12.57
N PRO A 631 -30.24 -0.72 12.55
CA PRO A 631 -30.60 -1.78 11.61
C PRO A 631 -30.38 -1.40 10.14
N GLU A 632 -30.76 -0.18 9.75
CA GLU A 632 -30.64 0.32 8.37
C GLU A 632 -29.17 0.46 7.97
N LEU A 633 -28.31 0.97 8.87
CA LEU A 633 -26.87 1.09 8.61
C LEU A 633 -26.19 -0.29 8.59
N LYS A 634 -26.63 -1.20 9.46
CA LYS A 634 -26.14 -2.60 9.48
C LYS A 634 -26.47 -3.28 8.14
N ALA A 635 -27.72 -3.23 7.70
CA ALA A 635 -28.14 -3.78 6.41
C ALA A 635 -27.32 -3.18 5.25
N ARG A 636 -27.10 -1.88 5.28
CA ARG A 636 -26.29 -1.18 4.29
C ARG A 636 -24.83 -1.64 4.28
N VAL A 637 -24.16 -1.79 5.45
CA VAL A 637 -22.77 -2.28 5.55
C VAL A 637 -22.68 -3.72 5.06
N ILE A 638 -23.65 -4.57 5.39
CA ILE A 638 -23.68 -5.98 4.92
C ILE A 638 -23.87 -6.00 3.40
N HIS A 639 -24.83 -5.25 2.88
CA HIS A 639 -25.13 -5.23 1.44
C HIS A 639 -23.93 -4.70 0.63
N GLU A 640 -23.46 -3.49 0.92
CA GLU A 640 -22.40 -2.81 0.18
C GLU A 640 -21.00 -3.42 0.41
N GLY A 641 -20.72 -3.87 1.62
CA GLY A 641 -19.41 -4.37 2.01
C GLY A 641 -19.20 -5.87 1.74
N ILE A 642 -20.27 -6.67 1.77
CA ILE A 642 -20.20 -8.13 1.71
C ILE A 642 -21.00 -8.70 0.54
N GLU A 643 -22.33 -8.47 0.50
CA GLU A 643 -23.22 -9.20 -0.44
C GLU A 643 -22.92 -8.86 -1.90
N MET A 644 -22.79 -7.58 -2.24
CA MET A 644 -22.40 -7.17 -3.57
C MET A 644 -21.02 -7.70 -3.95
N ALA A 645 -20.08 -7.78 -3.00
CA ALA A 645 -18.76 -8.37 -3.26
C ALA A 645 -18.83 -9.88 -3.51
N LEU A 646 -19.75 -10.59 -2.85
CA LEU A 646 -20.00 -12.01 -3.09
C LEU A 646 -20.70 -12.28 -4.41
N GLN A 647 -21.41 -11.31 -4.98
CA GLN A 647 -22.08 -11.40 -6.29
C GLN A 647 -21.14 -11.02 -7.44
N ASP A 648 -20.00 -10.34 -7.17
CA ASP A 648 -19.08 -9.90 -8.23
C ASP A 648 -18.56 -11.11 -9.04
N ASN A 649 -18.94 -11.17 -10.32
CA ASN A 649 -18.51 -12.19 -11.29
C ASN A 649 -17.68 -11.59 -12.43
N ALA A 650 -17.38 -10.29 -12.38
CA ALA A 650 -16.64 -9.57 -13.41
C ALA A 650 -15.18 -9.27 -12.99
N ARG A 651 -14.95 -8.99 -11.70
CA ARG A 651 -13.65 -8.58 -11.16
C ARG A 651 -13.12 -9.50 -10.05
N ALA A 652 -13.96 -10.44 -9.58
CA ALA A 652 -13.57 -11.37 -8.53
C ALA A 652 -12.61 -12.46 -9.02
N TRP A 653 -11.79 -12.94 -8.09
CA TRP A 653 -10.90 -14.09 -8.23
C TRP A 653 -11.21 -15.10 -7.13
N LEU A 654 -11.42 -16.34 -7.49
CA LEU A 654 -11.76 -17.43 -6.56
C LEU A 654 -10.50 -18.18 -6.19
N MET A 655 -10.21 -18.21 -4.88
CA MET A 655 -9.04 -18.91 -4.37
C MET A 655 -9.25 -20.41 -4.38
N GLN A 656 -8.24 -21.14 -4.83
CA GLN A 656 -8.21 -22.61 -4.89
C GLN A 656 -7.49 -23.19 -3.65
N PRO A 657 -7.68 -24.49 -3.35
CA PRO A 657 -7.03 -25.14 -2.20
C PRO A 657 -5.49 -25.07 -2.17
N ASP A 658 -4.87 -24.93 -3.34
CA ASP A 658 -3.42 -24.83 -3.50
C ASP A 658 -2.87 -23.40 -3.32
N GLY A 659 -3.76 -22.40 -3.18
CA GLY A 659 -3.41 -20.98 -3.06
C GLY A 659 -3.43 -20.22 -4.39
N ASN A 660 -3.68 -20.88 -5.52
CA ASN A 660 -3.88 -20.23 -6.80
C ASN A 660 -5.24 -19.55 -6.86
N TYR A 661 -5.43 -18.69 -7.85
CA TYR A 661 -6.68 -17.95 -8.05
C TYR A 661 -7.17 -18.10 -9.48
N ILE A 662 -8.47 -18.40 -9.64
CA ILE A 662 -9.16 -18.45 -10.93
C ILE A 662 -10.07 -17.22 -11.01
N ARG A 663 -10.01 -16.48 -12.13
CA ARG A 663 -10.89 -15.33 -12.35
C ARG A 663 -12.33 -15.80 -12.51
N ALA A 664 -13.24 -15.24 -11.73
CA ALA A 664 -14.67 -15.42 -11.92
C ALA A 664 -15.10 -14.82 -13.27
N ARG A 665 -16.03 -15.49 -13.92
CA ARG A 665 -16.67 -15.04 -15.15
C ARG A 665 -18.16 -15.32 -15.04
N PRO A 666 -19.01 -14.45 -15.66
CA PRO A 666 -20.44 -14.76 -15.75
C PRO A 666 -20.66 -16.13 -16.39
N GLU A 667 -21.54 -16.92 -15.82
CA GLU A 667 -22.00 -18.16 -16.46
C GLU A 667 -22.88 -17.84 -17.68
N ASN A 668 -23.13 -18.83 -18.54
CA ASN A 668 -23.90 -18.62 -19.78
C ASN A 668 -25.29 -18.04 -19.47
N GLY A 669 -25.52 -16.82 -19.96
CA GLY A 669 -26.78 -16.08 -19.76
C GLY A 669 -26.85 -15.22 -18.49
N GLU A 670 -25.87 -15.30 -17.63
CA GLU A 670 -25.79 -14.43 -16.43
C GLU A 670 -25.22 -13.05 -16.80
N PRO A 671 -25.82 -11.94 -16.33
CA PRO A 671 -25.24 -10.62 -16.55
C PRO A 671 -23.95 -10.44 -15.76
N ALA A 672 -22.99 -9.73 -16.36
CA ALA A 672 -21.79 -9.32 -15.67
C ALA A 672 -22.12 -8.33 -14.54
N PHE A 673 -21.70 -8.63 -13.31
CA PHE A 673 -21.89 -7.80 -12.15
C PHE A 673 -20.54 -7.37 -11.56
N SER A 674 -20.31 -6.08 -11.45
CA SER A 674 -19.14 -5.49 -10.81
C SER A 674 -19.56 -4.70 -9.57
N LEU A 675 -19.05 -5.08 -8.41
CA LEU A 675 -19.23 -4.37 -7.15
C LEU A 675 -18.96 -2.86 -7.29
N GLN A 676 -17.82 -2.53 -7.87
CA GLN A 676 -17.32 -1.15 -7.92
C GLN A 676 -18.17 -0.29 -8.86
N GLU A 677 -18.56 -0.81 -10.02
CA GLU A 677 -19.40 -0.08 -10.96
C GLU A 677 -20.81 0.13 -10.38
N SER A 678 -21.41 -0.87 -9.78
CA SER A 678 -22.74 -0.78 -9.15
C SER A 678 -22.77 0.23 -8.00
N LEU A 679 -21.72 0.29 -7.18
CA LEU A 679 -21.62 1.29 -6.12
C LEU A 679 -21.45 2.71 -6.67
N TRP A 680 -20.72 2.87 -7.79
CA TRP A 680 -20.65 4.17 -8.47
C TRP A 680 -21.99 4.60 -9.07
N GLU A 681 -22.77 3.68 -9.62
CA GLU A 681 -24.12 3.97 -10.10
C GLU A 681 -25.07 4.37 -8.97
N MET A 682 -24.94 3.70 -7.82
CA MET A 682 -25.77 3.97 -6.64
C MET A 682 -25.50 5.37 -6.03
N TYR A 683 -24.22 5.80 -5.98
CA TYR A 683 -23.82 7.01 -5.26
C TYR A 683 -23.33 8.16 -6.13
N GLY A 684 -22.85 7.90 -7.33
CA GLY A 684 -22.14 8.84 -8.21
C GLY A 684 -23.04 9.78 -9.01
N ARG A 685 -24.16 10.25 -8.47
CA ARG A 685 -25.09 11.20 -9.10
C ARG A 685 -24.86 12.63 -8.66
#